data_77407c6c24dda940b34f40f128e968f5
#
_entry.id   77407c6c24dda940b34f40f128e968f5
#
_cell.length_a   1.000
_cell.length_b   1.000
_cell.length_c   1.000
_cell.angle_alpha   90.00
_cell.angle_beta   90.00
_cell.angle_gamma   90.00
#
_symmetry.space_group_name_H-M   'P 1'
#
loop_
_entity.id
_entity.type
_entity.pdbx_description
1 polymer ?
#
loop_
_entity_poly.entity_id
_entity_poly.type
_entity_poly.pdbx_seq_one_letter_code
_entity_poly.pdbx_strand_id
1 'polypeptide(L)'
;MRNAITLLLFLIISASATANDGRFRVSGRVLDDHTTQPLSYAIVKVLNLELWATTDANGIFCIENVPQGPTAIEVRTLGYITRTLQFNLNHNTDLKNIRLKEENLSIPGVEVTARKRSTIGTTTYSIDRTTLDHSQALSLNDIMSLLPGGQTVNSTLMDDSRMALRSNSGERGNAAFGTAIEIDGVRLNNNASMSETQSASTRNISTSNIESIEVIAGIPGVEYGDISNGVVKVNTRRGHTPWIVEAVTNPYTRQVALSKGLALGHNAGTLNFSVEHARSFTDITSPHTAYSRNIMSATYNKVFRLKGSSLNLTAGITGNIGGYNSKADPDAFRDTYQRQRDNQLRANIQIDWQCNTLRSGIFNVALQTALSTADRRSENYTNTSSSSTQAYLHTLTDGYAIAKDYADGMGTGSIILGPTGYWYVRSFNDQKPLSMQLKLKGEWTRRIFGAANKLTLGAEFNSTRNNGQGTYYDDMRLAPTWRPYDYSSLPTMHNLAVFLEERLTVGRLMIVGGLRDDITMISGSSYGTATSLSPRFNIRYNIIKGRKASLTAHAGYGKSVKLPSFQVLYPADTYTDRLVFTPGSTADGKAYYAYYTNVQRAIYNDRLKWQHSNQVEAGLDASIGKTRLSVSAFWSRTYNPYQTLNVYTPFAYNQTSQSALEGCGIAVTDRIYNVNPITGVVSVTSATNGNTVTLPYSTRHTYTANRQYVNGSPVTRYGLEWVAETPIISNRHTFGLSLRLDGKYYHYRGIDNTLIAGSPNGIGDQAEGSNVQPLIGYYVGSNVTSASTASTPSVSNGILDKGCSLNTTLTARIPRLRLIMTMRLEATLLNYRRNLSSNRTTIALNEAGDITGTKYTGQTDHYVAVYPEYYSTWDNPSERIPFAEALMAAKDNDPNLYRQLSNLIVRSNTAYYFNPQNVSAYYSANFSVTKEIGRWVSLSFYANNFLNNMASVRNSQTGLKTSLFDSGYIPRFYYGASVRVKL
;
A
#
# COMPACT_ATOMS: atom_id res chain seq x y z
N MET A 1 -31.53 18.99 -1.31
CA MET A 1 -30.47 19.32 -2.29
C MET A 1 -30.78 20.59 -3.12
N ARG A 2 -31.96 20.75 -3.76
CA ARG A 2 -32.31 21.93 -4.60
C ARG A 2 -32.21 23.27 -3.86
N ASN A 3 -32.65 23.36 -2.60
CA ASN A 3 -32.62 24.62 -1.82
C ASN A 3 -31.22 24.99 -1.29
N ALA A 4 -30.33 24.03 -1.08
CA ALA A 4 -28.95 24.28 -0.68
C ALA A 4 -28.10 24.79 -1.85
N ILE A 5 -28.35 24.29 -3.05
CA ILE A 5 -27.69 24.75 -4.30
C ILE A 5 -28.16 26.17 -4.64
N THR A 6 -29.44 26.49 -4.44
CA THR A 6 -30.00 27.81 -4.67
C THR A 6 -29.48 28.84 -3.67
N LEU A 7 -29.27 28.47 -2.40
CA LEU A 7 -28.65 29.33 -1.38
C LEU A 7 -27.14 29.57 -1.67
N LEU A 8 -26.45 28.58 -2.18
CA LEU A 8 -25.05 28.68 -2.60
C LEU A 8 -24.88 29.57 -3.84
N LEU A 9 -25.80 29.46 -4.81
CA LEU A 9 -25.86 30.32 -5.99
C LEU A 9 -26.21 31.77 -5.63
N PHE A 10 -27.10 32.03 -4.65
CA PHE A 10 -27.42 33.36 -4.19
C PHE A 10 -26.27 34.04 -3.43
N LEU A 11 -25.47 33.29 -2.67
CA LEU A 11 -24.22 33.77 -2.03
C LEU A 11 -23.12 34.12 -3.07
N ILE A 12 -23.15 33.49 -4.25
CA ILE A 12 -22.21 33.76 -5.35
C ILE A 12 -22.60 35.07 -6.10
N ILE A 13 -23.85 35.40 -6.20
CA ILE A 13 -24.36 36.52 -7.03
C ILE A 13 -24.37 37.86 -6.27
N SER A 14 -24.43 37.88 -4.95
CA SER A 14 -24.64 39.11 -4.15
C SER A 14 -23.38 39.90 -3.75
N ALA A 15 -22.18 39.56 -4.23
CA ALA A 15 -20.96 40.23 -3.79
C ALA A 15 -20.24 41.01 -4.90
N SER A 16 -20.93 41.94 -5.52
CA SER A 16 -20.31 42.96 -6.38
C SER A 16 -20.09 44.29 -5.63
N ALA A 17 -19.38 44.26 -4.50
CA ALA A 17 -18.92 45.47 -3.84
C ALA A 17 -17.52 45.82 -4.38
N THR A 18 -17.44 46.84 -5.18
CA THR A 18 -16.19 47.37 -5.74
C THR A 18 -15.39 48.18 -4.71
N ALA A 19 -14.41 47.57 -4.06
CA ALA A 19 -13.34 48.31 -3.46
C ALA A 19 -12.32 48.62 -4.58
N ASN A 20 -12.06 49.86 -4.81
CA ASN A 20 -11.06 50.37 -5.77
C ASN A 20 -9.65 50.23 -5.19
N ASP A 21 -9.19 49.03 -4.94
CA ASP A 21 -7.84 48.76 -4.50
C ASP A 21 -6.90 48.86 -5.70
N GLY A 22 -5.95 49.80 -5.68
CA GLY A 22 -4.88 49.89 -6.67
C GLY A 22 -4.20 48.53 -6.84
N ARG A 23 -4.04 48.08 -8.08
CA ARG A 23 -3.39 46.80 -8.39
C ARG A 23 -2.23 47.05 -9.33
N PHE A 24 -1.11 46.45 -9.03
CA PHE A 24 0.16 46.71 -9.71
C PHE A 24 0.82 45.41 -10.18
N ARG A 25 1.70 45.56 -11.13
CA ARG A 25 2.55 44.48 -11.65
C ARG A 25 3.84 44.41 -10.84
N VAL A 26 4.25 43.21 -10.48
CA VAL A 26 5.57 42.93 -9.91
C VAL A 26 6.33 42.06 -10.90
N SER A 27 7.48 42.56 -11.39
CA SER A 27 8.34 41.84 -12.32
C SER A 27 9.78 41.82 -11.80
N GLY A 28 10.61 40.99 -12.40
CA GLY A 28 12.02 40.89 -12.08
C GLY A 28 12.70 39.73 -12.76
N ARG A 29 13.99 39.60 -12.55
CA ARG A 29 14.83 38.52 -13.07
C ARG A 29 15.56 37.81 -11.94
N VAL A 30 15.49 36.47 -11.92
CA VAL A 30 16.19 35.64 -10.92
C VAL A 30 17.50 35.12 -11.51
N LEU A 31 18.59 35.35 -10.82
CA LEU A 31 19.96 35.01 -11.24
C LEU A 31 20.67 34.21 -10.13
N ASP A 32 21.59 33.37 -10.52
CA ASP A 32 22.63 32.83 -9.64
C ASP A 32 23.55 33.94 -9.14
N ASP A 33 23.81 34.00 -7.85
CA ASP A 33 24.60 35.06 -7.20
C ASP A 33 26.07 35.03 -7.61
N HIS A 34 26.61 33.87 -7.99
CA HIS A 34 27.99 33.65 -8.32
C HIS A 34 28.25 33.69 -9.84
N THR A 35 27.49 32.92 -10.61
CA THR A 35 27.68 32.79 -12.05
C THR A 35 26.93 33.83 -12.85
N THR A 36 26.04 34.58 -12.24
CA THR A 36 25.11 35.53 -12.88
C THR A 36 24.22 34.93 -13.97
N GLN A 37 24.20 33.60 -14.10
CA GLN A 37 23.34 32.89 -15.03
C GLN A 37 21.84 32.99 -14.61
N PRO A 38 20.93 33.07 -15.59
CA PRO A 38 19.51 33.09 -15.29
C PRO A 38 19.03 31.77 -14.67
N LEU A 39 18.25 31.87 -13.59
CA LEU A 39 17.63 30.74 -12.98
C LEU A 39 16.21 30.54 -13.54
N SER A 40 16.11 29.59 -14.47
CA SER A 40 14.83 29.21 -15.08
C SER A 40 14.01 28.34 -14.16
N TYR A 41 12.69 28.48 -14.29
CA TYR A 41 11.70 27.71 -13.50
C TYR A 41 11.77 27.94 -11.97
N ALA A 42 12.35 29.06 -11.54
CA ALA A 42 12.27 29.49 -10.15
C ALA A 42 10.83 29.94 -9.82
N ILE A 43 10.32 29.50 -8.68
CA ILE A 43 8.98 29.85 -8.22
C ILE A 43 9.05 31.17 -7.45
N VAL A 44 8.29 32.15 -7.89
CA VAL A 44 8.13 33.43 -7.23
C VAL A 44 6.70 33.53 -6.70
N LYS A 45 6.53 33.53 -5.38
CA LYS A 45 5.22 33.52 -4.73
C LYS A 45 5.04 34.80 -3.91
N VAL A 46 3.89 35.47 -4.06
CA VAL A 46 3.47 36.52 -3.15
C VAL A 46 2.91 35.88 -1.89
N LEU A 47 3.58 36.12 -0.76
CA LEU A 47 3.16 35.56 0.53
C LEU A 47 1.79 36.13 0.93
N ASN A 48 0.92 35.24 1.44
CA ASN A 48 -0.47 35.54 1.88
C ASN A 48 -1.49 35.82 0.75
N LEU A 49 -1.13 35.72 -0.52
CA LEU A 49 -2.04 36.03 -1.63
C LEU A 49 -2.27 34.87 -2.62
N GLU A 50 -1.65 33.72 -2.45
CA GLU A 50 -1.71 32.59 -3.40
C GLU A 50 -1.34 32.98 -4.85
N LEU A 51 -0.74 34.16 -5.04
CA LEU A 51 -0.22 34.63 -6.31
C LEU A 51 1.18 34.10 -6.52
N TRP A 52 1.46 33.52 -7.66
CA TRP A 52 2.79 33.02 -7.98
C TRP A 52 3.05 33.10 -9.48
N ALA A 53 4.32 33.11 -9.84
CA ALA A 53 4.77 32.94 -11.19
C ALA A 53 6.02 32.06 -11.20
N THR A 54 6.32 31.44 -12.32
CA THR A 54 7.58 30.76 -12.56
C THR A 54 8.46 31.64 -13.49
N THR A 55 9.77 31.58 -13.28
CA THR A 55 10.70 32.24 -14.20
C THR A 55 10.77 31.46 -15.51
N ASP A 56 10.90 32.19 -16.62
CA ASP A 56 11.19 31.61 -17.92
C ASP A 56 12.65 31.16 -18.08
N ALA A 57 13.06 30.74 -19.29
CA ALA A 57 14.41 30.33 -19.58
C ALA A 57 15.48 31.46 -19.36
N ASN A 58 15.06 32.71 -19.41
CA ASN A 58 15.91 33.90 -19.16
C ASN A 58 15.88 34.35 -17.69
N GLY A 59 15.22 33.55 -16.80
CA GLY A 59 15.08 33.87 -15.39
C GLY A 59 14.10 34.99 -15.10
N ILE A 60 13.29 35.45 -16.06
CA ILE A 60 12.37 36.57 -15.88
C ILE A 60 11.03 36.06 -15.38
N PHE A 61 10.40 36.77 -14.45
CA PHE A 61 9.04 36.55 -14.00
C PHE A 61 8.18 37.82 -14.07
N CYS A 62 6.87 37.63 -14.06
CA CYS A 62 5.92 38.71 -13.99
C CYS A 62 4.66 38.23 -13.23
N ILE A 63 4.26 38.95 -12.19
CA ILE A 63 3.03 38.73 -11.44
C ILE A 63 2.15 39.95 -11.61
N GLU A 64 1.03 39.80 -12.26
CA GLU A 64 0.07 40.88 -12.51
C GLU A 64 -0.96 40.97 -11.36
N ASN A 65 -1.57 42.14 -11.23
CA ASN A 65 -2.69 42.41 -10.33
C ASN A 65 -2.41 42.14 -8.83
N VAL A 66 -1.20 42.40 -8.38
CA VAL A 66 -0.86 42.36 -6.97
C VAL A 66 -1.48 43.57 -6.28
N PRO A 67 -2.25 43.41 -5.19
CA PRO A 67 -2.87 44.52 -4.47
C PRO A 67 -1.86 45.51 -3.91
N GLN A 68 -2.22 46.77 -3.85
CA GLN A 68 -1.43 47.83 -3.21
C GLN A 68 -1.23 47.52 -1.73
N GLY A 69 -0.03 47.82 -1.22
CA GLY A 69 0.27 47.70 0.21
C GLY A 69 1.54 46.93 0.53
N PRO A 70 1.75 46.60 1.80
CA PRO A 70 2.90 45.80 2.22
C PRO A 70 2.92 44.43 1.57
N THR A 71 3.90 44.20 0.71
CA THR A 71 3.99 42.99 -0.09
C THR A 71 5.29 42.23 0.25
N ALA A 72 5.15 40.91 0.43
CA ALA A 72 6.31 40.04 0.60
C ALA A 72 6.29 39.00 -0.49
N ILE A 73 7.39 38.82 -1.19
CA ILE A 73 7.56 37.75 -2.19
C ILE A 73 8.63 36.79 -1.72
N GLU A 74 8.38 35.53 -1.95
CA GLU A 74 9.32 34.43 -1.75
C GLU A 74 9.78 33.93 -3.11
N VAL A 75 11.10 33.86 -3.30
CA VAL A 75 11.72 33.32 -4.51
C VAL A 75 12.49 32.05 -4.13
N ARG A 76 12.14 30.94 -4.75
CA ARG A 76 12.77 29.65 -4.50
C ARG A 76 13.05 28.90 -5.79
N THR A 77 14.15 28.20 -5.83
CA THR A 77 14.48 27.23 -6.87
C THR A 77 15.39 26.15 -6.32
N LEU A 78 15.46 25.02 -6.98
CA LEU A 78 16.24 23.87 -6.55
C LEU A 78 17.73 24.21 -6.41
N GLY A 79 18.34 23.79 -5.31
CA GLY A 79 19.77 23.99 -5.04
C GLY A 79 20.14 25.40 -4.61
N TYR A 80 19.16 26.29 -4.34
CA TYR A 80 19.36 27.67 -3.93
C TYR A 80 18.61 28.01 -2.64
N ILE A 81 19.18 28.92 -1.89
CA ILE A 81 18.54 29.42 -0.67
C ILE A 81 17.32 30.24 -1.05
N THR A 82 16.19 29.88 -0.48
CA THR A 82 14.96 30.66 -0.60
C THR A 82 15.17 32.09 -0.10
N ARG A 83 14.84 33.08 -0.91
CA ARG A 83 14.96 34.50 -0.60
C ARG A 83 13.61 35.16 -0.49
N THR A 84 13.34 35.84 0.63
CA THR A 84 12.13 36.65 0.84
C THR A 84 12.48 38.12 0.73
N LEU A 85 11.73 38.85 -0.09
CA LEU A 85 11.82 40.27 -0.27
C LEU A 85 10.55 40.92 0.24
N GLN A 86 10.67 41.98 1.04
CA GLN A 86 9.54 42.76 1.57
C GLN A 86 9.65 44.18 1.08
N PHE A 87 8.57 44.72 0.53
CA PHE A 87 8.47 46.10 0.01
C PHE A 87 7.01 46.56 0.07
N ASN A 88 6.83 47.88 -0.05
CA ASN A 88 5.50 48.46 -0.16
C ASN A 88 5.17 48.71 -1.62
N LEU A 89 4.11 48.07 -2.11
CA LEU A 89 3.70 48.10 -3.51
C LEU A 89 2.72 49.25 -3.74
N ASN A 90 3.17 50.37 -4.39
CA ASN A 90 2.37 51.54 -4.68
C ASN A 90 2.29 51.87 -6.19
N HIS A 91 3.08 51.20 -7.03
CA HIS A 91 3.12 51.31 -8.48
C HIS A 91 3.66 50.02 -9.12
N ASN A 92 3.60 49.94 -10.44
CA ASN A 92 4.22 48.82 -11.14
C ASN A 92 5.71 48.75 -10.81
N THR A 93 6.12 47.66 -10.16
CA THR A 93 7.49 47.56 -9.59
C THR A 93 8.28 46.49 -10.32
N ASP A 94 9.42 46.88 -10.83
CA ASP A 94 10.44 45.99 -11.35
C ASP A 94 11.52 45.78 -10.26
N LEU A 95 11.63 44.59 -9.72
CA LEU A 95 12.61 44.21 -8.71
C LEU A 95 14.00 43.98 -9.29
N LYS A 96 14.18 44.22 -10.61
CA LYS A 96 15.41 44.01 -11.34
C LYS A 96 16.00 42.62 -11.15
N ASN A 97 17.26 42.53 -10.74
CA ASN A 97 17.96 41.25 -10.57
C ASN A 97 17.86 40.76 -9.13
N ILE A 98 17.17 39.67 -8.92
CA ILE A 98 17.11 38.97 -7.64
C ILE A 98 18.15 37.85 -7.68
N ARG A 99 19.21 37.99 -6.92
CA ARG A 99 20.27 36.99 -6.85
C ARG A 99 20.00 35.96 -5.78
N LEU A 100 20.06 34.69 -6.11
CA LEU A 100 19.95 33.58 -5.19
C LEU A 100 21.33 32.94 -4.98
N LYS A 101 21.63 32.63 -3.72
CA LYS A 101 22.84 31.90 -3.34
C LYS A 101 22.62 30.44 -3.44
N GLU A 102 23.56 29.71 -4.04
CA GLU A 102 23.54 28.25 -4.07
C GLU A 102 23.54 27.68 -2.63
N GLU A 103 22.69 26.71 -2.39
CA GLU A 103 22.61 26.02 -1.09
C GLU A 103 23.80 25.09 -0.94
N ASN A 104 24.57 25.25 0.13
CA ASN A 104 25.70 24.39 0.46
C ASN A 104 25.87 24.28 1.98
N LEU A 105 26.70 23.36 2.46
CA LEU A 105 26.90 23.10 3.89
C LEU A 105 27.55 24.26 4.67
N SER A 106 28.11 25.27 4.00
CA SER A 106 28.64 26.46 4.66
C SER A 106 27.57 27.45 5.14
N ILE A 107 26.29 27.20 4.75
CA ILE A 107 25.18 28.11 5.00
C ILE A 107 24.35 27.66 6.21
N PRO A 108 23.93 28.58 7.10
CA PRO A 108 23.10 28.24 8.24
C PRO A 108 21.70 27.80 7.84
N GLY A 109 21.18 26.70 8.44
CA GLY A 109 19.79 26.27 8.29
C GLY A 109 19.57 24.96 7.55
N VAL A 110 20.61 24.25 7.16
CA VAL A 110 20.48 22.87 6.63
C VAL A 110 19.98 21.97 7.76
N GLU A 111 18.81 21.38 7.57
CA GLU A 111 18.18 20.40 8.47
C GLU A 111 18.10 19.05 7.77
N VAL A 112 18.38 17.97 8.48
CA VAL A 112 18.43 16.59 7.94
C VAL A 112 17.20 15.79 8.37
N THR A 113 16.06 16.47 8.52
CA THR A 113 14.84 15.84 9.05
C THR A 113 13.59 16.45 8.40
N ALA A 114 12.51 15.67 8.39
CA ALA A 114 11.22 16.15 7.89
C ALA A 114 10.71 17.33 8.74
N ARG A 115 10.31 18.39 8.05
CA ARG A 115 9.73 19.60 8.69
C ARG A 115 8.22 19.50 8.72
N LYS A 116 7.62 19.76 9.88
CA LYS A 116 6.17 19.91 9.95
C LYS A 116 5.75 21.24 9.33
N ARG A 117 4.80 21.20 8.40
CA ARG A 117 4.15 22.37 7.81
C ARG A 117 2.64 22.17 7.88
N SER A 118 1.92 23.09 8.50
CA SER A 118 0.45 23.09 8.47
C SER A 118 -0.02 24.14 7.46
N THR A 119 -0.20 23.74 6.21
CA THR A 119 -0.67 24.67 5.15
C THR A 119 -2.19 24.81 5.12
N ILE A 120 -2.92 23.74 5.37
CA ILE A 120 -4.40 23.68 5.32
C ILE A 120 -5.04 23.30 6.66
N GLY A 121 -4.33 23.49 7.78
CA GLY A 121 -4.84 23.13 9.10
C GLY A 121 -4.80 21.62 9.39
N THR A 122 -3.93 20.87 8.75
CA THR A 122 -3.72 19.44 8.95
C THR A 122 -2.24 19.12 9.17
N THR A 123 -1.95 17.97 9.79
CA THR A 123 -0.57 17.51 9.98
C THR A 123 0.06 17.12 8.66
N THR A 124 1.06 17.89 8.26
CA THR A 124 1.83 17.69 7.02
C THR A 124 3.32 17.78 7.33
N TYR A 125 4.10 16.86 6.80
CA TYR A 125 5.56 16.84 6.87
C TYR A 125 6.16 17.10 5.50
N SER A 126 7.13 18.00 5.41
CA SER A 126 7.85 18.32 4.18
C SER A 126 9.30 17.88 4.31
N ILE A 127 9.77 17.14 3.31
CA ILE A 127 11.15 16.67 3.16
C ILE A 127 11.69 17.32 1.89
N ASP A 128 12.69 18.16 2.05
CA ASP A 128 13.35 18.84 0.92
C ASP A 128 14.53 18.04 0.37
N ARG A 129 15.10 18.51 -0.73
CA ARG A 129 16.23 17.86 -1.38
C ARG A 129 17.44 17.74 -0.45
N THR A 130 17.70 18.77 0.36
CA THR A 130 18.84 18.75 1.28
C THR A 130 18.70 17.64 2.32
N THR A 131 17.51 17.46 2.85
CA THR A 131 17.22 16.36 3.76
C THR A 131 17.42 14.99 3.10
N LEU A 132 16.95 14.84 1.85
CA LEU A 132 17.15 13.60 1.08
C LEU A 132 18.62 13.33 0.80
N ASP A 133 19.40 14.37 0.48
CA ASP A 133 20.84 14.27 0.18
C ASP A 133 21.67 13.76 1.37
N HIS A 134 21.18 13.98 2.59
CA HIS A 134 21.85 13.56 3.83
C HIS A 134 21.19 12.36 4.53
N SER A 135 20.00 11.93 4.08
CA SER A 135 19.27 10.80 4.68
C SER A 135 19.65 9.44 4.13
N GLN A 136 20.31 9.40 2.97
CA GLN A 136 20.76 8.18 2.29
C GLN A 136 19.62 7.21 1.91
N ALA A 137 18.45 7.78 1.65
CA ALA A 137 17.29 7.04 1.20
C ALA A 137 17.49 6.53 -0.24
N LEU A 138 17.32 5.23 -0.47
CA LEU A 138 17.41 4.57 -1.76
C LEU A 138 16.07 4.57 -2.51
N SER A 139 15.00 4.37 -1.75
CA SER A 139 13.62 4.32 -2.25
C SER A 139 12.71 5.26 -1.46
N LEU A 140 11.51 5.52 -2.00
CA LEU A 140 10.55 6.40 -1.33
C LEU A 140 10.16 5.88 0.07
N ASN A 141 10.13 4.57 0.31
CA ASN A 141 9.78 4.03 1.62
C ASN A 141 10.77 4.43 2.72
N ASP A 142 12.04 4.63 2.37
CA ASP A 142 13.08 4.94 3.36
C ASP A 142 12.84 6.28 4.07
N ILE A 143 12.04 7.18 3.45
CA ILE A 143 11.66 8.45 4.08
C ILE A 143 10.80 8.28 5.33
N MET A 144 10.18 7.12 5.53
CA MET A 144 9.39 6.84 6.73
C MET A 144 10.22 6.96 8.00
N SER A 145 11.53 6.71 7.91
CA SER A 145 12.49 6.91 9.00
C SER A 145 12.62 8.39 9.43
N LEU A 146 12.33 9.34 8.53
CA LEU A 146 12.43 10.77 8.80
C LEU A 146 11.18 11.35 9.47
N LEU A 147 10.06 10.62 9.47
CA LEU A 147 8.82 11.02 10.13
C LEU A 147 8.93 10.84 11.65
N PRO A 148 8.09 11.53 12.47
CA PRO A 148 8.14 11.40 13.90
C PRO A 148 8.01 9.96 14.38
N GLY A 149 8.93 9.54 15.25
CA GLY A 149 8.99 8.18 15.75
C GLY A 149 9.26 7.11 14.68
N GLY A 150 9.68 7.51 13.47
CA GLY A 150 10.15 6.60 12.43
C GLY A 150 11.46 5.95 12.84
N GLN A 151 11.65 4.68 12.48
CA GLN A 151 12.89 3.94 12.74
C GLN A 151 13.68 3.77 11.46
N THR A 152 15.00 3.81 11.56
CA THR A 152 15.91 3.59 10.44
C THR A 152 15.82 2.13 10.01
N VAL A 153 15.64 1.93 8.71
CA VAL A 153 15.68 0.61 8.05
C VAL A 153 16.88 0.54 7.13
N ASN A 154 17.41 -0.65 6.94
CA ASN A 154 18.48 -0.88 5.98
C ASN A 154 17.90 -0.89 4.57
N SER A 155 18.33 0.06 3.76
CA SER A 155 17.79 0.23 2.42
C SER A 155 18.20 -0.92 1.50
N THR A 156 17.22 -1.59 0.90
CA THR A 156 17.40 -2.65 -0.09
C THR A 156 16.28 -2.59 -1.13
N LEU A 157 16.55 -3.10 -2.33
CA LEU A 157 15.53 -3.31 -3.36
C LEU A 157 14.99 -4.75 -3.36
N MET A 158 15.51 -5.64 -2.51
CA MET A 158 15.07 -7.03 -2.45
C MET A 158 13.65 -7.15 -1.94
N ASP A 159 13.27 -6.32 -0.97
CA ASP A 159 11.94 -6.29 -0.41
C ASP A 159 11.01 -5.36 -1.21
N ASP A 160 9.77 -5.78 -1.39
CA ASP A 160 8.72 -4.95 -1.98
C ASP A 160 8.20 -3.96 -0.94
N SER A 161 8.90 -2.84 -0.82
CA SER A 161 8.62 -1.82 0.18
C SER A 161 7.35 -1.04 -0.13
N ARG A 162 6.48 -0.87 0.88
CA ARG A 162 5.17 -0.22 0.78
C ARG A 162 4.97 0.75 1.92
N MET A 163 4.49 1.93 1.61
CA MET A 163 4.27 2.98 2.62
C MET A 163 2.94 2.79 3.34
N ALA A 164 2.97 2.81 4.66
CA ALA A 164 1.79 2.80 5.51
C ALA A 164 1.89 3.93 6.54
N LEU A 165 1.02 4.92 6.43
CA LEU A 165 0.98 6.03 7.36
C LEU A 165 0.12 5.66 8.58
N ARG A 166 0.60 5.98 9.80
CA ARG A 166 -0.14 5.80 11.06
C ARG A 166 -0.72 4.39 11.20
N SER A 167 0.11 3.37 10.97
CA SER A 167 -0.26 1.97 11.16
C SER A 167 0.94 1.09 11.48
N ASN A 168 0.66 -0.11 12.00
CA ASN A 168 1.61 -1.19 12.18
C ASN A 168 1.33 -2.32 11.19
N SER A 169 2.25 -3.27 11.06
CA SER A 169 2.05 -4.47 10.23
C SER A 169 1.00 -5.40 10.85
N GLY A 170 0.24 -6.08 10.02
CA GLY A 170 -0.73 -7.10 10.44
C GLY A 170 -2.08 -6.54 10.93
N GLU A 171 -2.40 -5.30 10.63
CA GLU A 171 -3.67 -4.68 10.97
C GLU A 171 -4.74 -4.97 9.90
N ARG A 172 -5.98 -5.21 10.34
CA ARG A 172 -7.14 -5.22 9.45
C ARG A 172 -7.43 -3.79 8.95
N GLY A 173 -8.05 -3.68 7.77
CA GLY A 173 -8.30 -2.39 7.14
C GLY A 173 -7.00 -1.72 6.68
N ASN A 174 -6.16 -2.48 6.05
CA ASN A 174 -4.80 -2.24 5.59
C ASN A 174 -4.52 -0.76 5.25
N ALA A 175 -3.77 -0.09 6.11
CA ALA A 175 -3.44 1.31 5.96
C ALA A 175 -2.52 1.59 4.78
N ALA A 176 -1.67 0.63 4.41
CA ALA A 176 -0.81 0.73 3.24
C ALA A 176 -1.63 0.76 1.94
N PHE A 177 -2.68 -0.06 1.84
CA PHE A 177 -3.62 -0.02 0.71
C PHE A 177 -4.33 1.32 0.59
N GLY A 178 -4.66 1.95 1.74
CA GLY A 178 -5.32 3.24 1.83
C GLY A 178 -4.41 4.46 1.76
N THR A 179 -3.08 4.31 1.66
CA THR A 179 -2.13 5.40 1.51
C THR A 179 -1.95 5.73 0.03
N ALA A 180 -2.26 6.95 -0.39
CA ALA A 180 -2.04 7.40 -1.76
C ALA A 180 -0.62 7.90 -1.96
N ILE A 181 -0.02 7.57 -3.09
CA ILE A 181 1.26 8.12 -3.55
C ILE A 181 1.01 8.86 -4.86
N GLU A 182 1.34 10.14 -4.90
CA GLU A 182 1.27 10.97 -6.09
C GLU A 182 2.67 11.46 -6.48
N ILE A 183 3.04 11.28 -7.75
CA ILE A 183 4.30 11.78 -8.30
C ILE A 183 3.96 12.80 -9.37
N ASP A 184 4.38 14.04 -9.18
CA ASP A 184 4.05 15.19 -10.03
C ASP A 184 2.53 15.31 -10.27
N GLY A 185 1.75 15.02 -9.22
CA GLY A 185 0.29 15.03 -9.23
C GLY A 185 -0.37 13.78 -9.83
N VAL A 186 0.41 12.83 -10.38
CA VAL A 186 -0.10 11.56 -10.90
C VAL A 186 -0.17 10.54 -9.79
N ARG A 187 -1.34 10.00 -9.57
CA ARG A 187 -1.54 8.96 -8.57
C ARG A 187 -1.03 7.61 -9.07
N LEU A 188 -0.31 6.89 -8.20
CA LEU A 188 -0.01 5.48 -8.40
C LEU A 188 -1.27 4.66 -8.07
N ASN A 189 -1.84 4.03 -9.08
CA ASN A 189 -3.02 3.20 -8.92
C ASN A 189 -2.63 1.79 -8.43
N ASN A 190 -3.39 1.26 -7.47
CA ASN A 190 -3.25 -0.10 -6.94
C ASN A 190 -4.54 -0.93 -7.05
N ASN A 191 -5.61 -0.39 -7.64
CA ASN A 191 -6.91 -1.05 -7.70
C ASN A 191 -6.95 -2.21 -8.72
N ALA A 192 -6.14 -2.14 -9.80
CA ALA A 192 -6.02 -3.24 -10.77
C ALA A 192 -5.22 -4.45 -10.24
N SER A 193 -4.79 -4.43 -8.99
CA SER A 193 -4.05 -5.52 -8.37
C SER A 193 -4.94 -6.74 -8.17
N MET A 194 -4.40 -7.91 -8.50
CA MET A 194 -4.98 -9.21 -8.16
C MET A 194 -4.52 -9.71 -6.78
N SER A 195 -4.20 -8.79 -5.89
CA SER A 195 -4.00 -8.99 -4.48
C SER A 195 -5.05 -8.18 -3.71
N GLU A 196 -5.62 -8.75 -2.67
CA GLU A 196 -6.80 -8.23 -1.96
C GLU A 196 -6.63 -6.79 -1.46
N THR A 197 -5.47 -6.47 -0.91
CA THR A 197 -5.21 -5.21 -0.22
C THR A 197 -3.79 -4.70 -0.43
N GLN A 198 -3.23 -4.95 -1.59
CA GLN A 198 -1.85 -4.60 -1.88
C GLN A 198 -1.71 -3.10 -2.22
N SER A 199 -0.89 -2.38 -1.45
CA SER A 199 -0.54 -0.99 -1.75
C SER A 199 0.38 -0.87 -2.96
N ALA A 200 0.52 0.36 -3.48
CA ALA A 200 1.50 0.64 -4.52
C ALA A 200 2.94 0.40 -4.01
N SER A 201 3.73 -0.34 -4.78
CA SER A 201 5.14 -0.54 -4.48
C SER A 201 5.93 0.76 -4.66
N THR A 202 6.80 1.06 -3.72
CA THR A 202 7.70 2.23 -3.76
C THR A 202 9.11 1.87 -4.22
N ARG A 203 9.40 0.59 -4.44
CA ARG A 203 10.71 0.06 -4.84
C ARG A 203 11.29 0.76 -6.07
N ASN A 204 10.44 1.03 -7.05
CA ASN A 204 10.81 1.68 -8.32
C ASN A 204 10.64 3.20 -8.31
N ILE A 205 10.60 3.83 -7.13
CA ILE A 205 10.60 5.27 -6.96
C ILE A 205 11.92 5.67 -6.31
N SER A 206 12.88 6.06 -7.15
CA SER A 206 14.18 6.50 -6.70
C SER A 206 14.14 7.89 -6.07
N THR A 207 14.91 8.08 -5.00
CA THR A 207 15.10 9.40 -4.38
C THR A 207 16.07 10.31 -5.16
N SER A 208 16.87 9.78 -6.10
CA SER A 208 17.89 10.54 -6.84
C SER A 208 17.31 11.69 -7.67
N ASN A 209 16.10 11.51 -8.25
CA ASN A 209 15.42 12.53 -9.08
C ASN A 209 14.31 13.30 -8.34
N ILE A 210 14.19 13.14 -7.02
CA ILE A 210 13.17 13.82 -6.22
C ILE A 210 13.70 15.17 -5.75
N GLU A 211 12.89 16.23 -5.89
CA GLU A 211 13.14 17.56 -5.34
C GLU A 211 12.61 17.71 -3.92
N SER A 212 11.35 17.30 -3.73
CA SER A 212 10.70 17.41 -2.44
C SER A 212 9.61 16.36 -2.27
N ILE A 213 9.36 16.00 -1.03
CA ILE A 213 8.26 15.11 -0.64
C ILE A 213 7.40 15.81 0.41
N GLU A 214 6.09 15.71 0.26
CA GLU A 214 5.12 16.19 1.21
C GLU A 214 4.27 15.01 1.68
N VAL A 215 4.29 14.74 2.99
CA VAL A 215 3.50 13.67 3.61
C VAL A 215 2.35 14.28 4.39
N ILE A 216 1.14 14.13 3.87
CA ILE A 216 -0.10 14.57 4.52
C ILE A 216 -0.61 13.40 5.35
N ALA A 217 -0.22 13.35 6.62
CA ALA A 217 -0.61 12.28 7.55
C ALA A 217 -1.98 12.55 8.19
N GLY A 218 -2.40 13.81 8.25
CA GLY A 218 -3.71 14.23 8.75
C GLY A 218 -4.80 14.13 7.69
N ILE A 219 -5.80 15.04 7.76
CA ILE A 219 -6.96 15.06 6.87
C ILE A 219 -6.61 15.84 5.59
N PRO A 220 -6.43 15.15 4.45
CA PRO A 220 -6.07 15.82 3.19
C PRO A 220 -7.25 16.60 2.61
N GLY A 221 -6.98 17.55 1.70
CA GLY A 221 -8.01 18.24 0.93
C GLY A 221 -8.88 17.29 0.11
N VAL A 222 -10.08 17.74 -0.31
CA VAL A 222 -11.04 16.89 -1.04
C VAL A 222 -10.58 16.55 -2.46
N GLU A 223 -9.58 17.23 -2.98
CA GLU A 223 -8.97 16.88 -4.28
C GLU A 223 -8.31 15.48 -4.30
N TYR A 224 -8.06 14.88 -3.13
CA TYR A 224 -7.49 13.56 -2.99
C TYR A 224 -8.58 12.53 -2.71
N GLY A 225 -8.82 11.64 -3.65
CA GLY A 225 -9.80 10.54 -3.55
C GLY A 225 -9.15 9.18 -3.44
N ASP A 226 -9.97 8.12 -3.34
CA ASP A 226 -9.58 6.72 -3.26
C ASP A 226 -8.47 6.48 -2.21
N ILE A 227 -8.65 7.01 -1.01
CA ILE A 227 -7.71 6.95 0.11
C ILE A 227 -8.44 6.59 1.41
N SER A 228 -7.73 6.04 2.38
CA SER A 228 -8.24 5.90 3.75
C SER A 228 -7.25 6.34 4.84
N ASN A 229 -5.98 6.62 4.47
CA ASN A 229 -4.91 6.79 5.46
C ASN A 229 -3.91 7.93 5.20
N GLY A 230 -4.13 8.79 4.25
CA GLY A 230 -3.24 9.92 3.97
C GLY A 230 -2.61 9.88 2.59
N VAL A 231 -1.78 10.88 2.29
CA VAL A 231 -1.22 11.12 0.95
C VAL A 231 0.27 11.43 1.04
N VAL A 232 1.06 10.84 0.16
CA VAL A 232 2.47 11.16 -0.06
C VAL A 232 2.62 11.78 -1.43
N LYS A 233 2.99 13.06 -1.47
CA LYS A 233 3.23 13.79 -2.72
C LYS A 233 4.71 13.87 -2.98
N VAL A 234 5.10 13.50 -4.17
CA VAL A 234 6.49 13.53 -4.65
C VAL A 234 6.59 14.52 -5.80
N ASN A 235 7.49 15.47 -5.69
CA ASN A 235 7.80 16.38 -6.78
C ASN A 235 9.18 16.04 -7.33
N THR A 236 9.29 15.83 -8.63
CA THR A 236 10.56 15.59 -9.29
C THR A 236 11.30 16.89 -9.60
N ARG A 237 12.59 16.79 -9.88
CA ARG A 237 13.44 17.96 -10.19
C ARG A 237 12.98 18.66 -11.47
N ARG A 238 12.96 19.98 -11.42
CA ARG A 238 12.56 20.85 -12.53
C ARG A 238 13.55 22.03 -12.67
N GLY A 239 13.62 22.61 -13.86
CA GLY A 239 14.45 23.79 -14.12
C GLY A 239 15.90 23.45 -14.48
N HIS A 240 16.74 24.48 -14.57
CA HIS A 240 18.16 24.33 -14.90
C HIS A 240 18.93 23.76 -13.70
N THR A 241 19.68 22.69 -13.90
CA THR A 241 20.57 22.09 -12.89
C THR A 241 21.92 21.73 -13.54
N PRO A 242 23.05 21.76 -12.81
CA PRO A 242 24.30 21.22 -13.28
C PRO A 242 24.20 19.72 -13.59
N TRP A 243 25.23 19.14 -14.20
CA TRP A 243 25.36 17.68 -14.20
C TRP A 243 25.52 17.19 -12.76
N ILE A 244 24.76 16.21 -12.39
CA ILE A 244 24.85 15.58 -11.09
C ILE A 244 25.05 14.08 -11.31
N VAL A 245 26.20 13.59 -10.86
CA VAL A 245 26.51 12.15 -10.79
C VAL A 245 26.45 11.74 -9.34
N GLU A 246 25.70 10.70 -9.04
CA GLU A 246 25.56 10.15 -7.69
C GLU A 246 25.89 8.67 -7.72
N ALA A 247 26.76 8.22 -6.81
CA ALA A 247 27.05 6.81 -6.60
C ALA A 247 26.82 6.48 -5.12
N VAL A 248 26.06 5.41 -4.86
CA VAL A 248 25.76 4.92 -3.52
C VAL A 248 26.17 3.45 -3.43
N THR A 249 26.85 3.08 -2.37
CA THR A 249 27.23 1.71 -2.08
C THR A 249 26.98 1.38 -0.62
N ASN A 250 26.44 0.20 -0.40
CA ASN A 250 26.32 -0.43 0.92
C ASN A 250 26.52 -1.95 0.77
N PRO A 251 26.49 -2.78 1.82
CA PRO A 251 26.76 -4.20 1.71
C PRO A 251 25.86 -4.96 0.75
N TYR A 252 24.62 -4.46 0.54
CA TYR A 252 23.61 -5.15 -0.25
C TYR A 252 23.19 -4.41 -1.51
N THR A 253 23.57 -3.15 -1.70
CA THR A 253 23.08 -2.34 -2.83
C THR A 253 24.17 -1.49 -3.42
N ARG A 254 24.19 -1.41 -4.75
CA ARG A 254 25.00 -0.48 -5.53
C ARG A 254 24.07 0.32 -6.44
N GLN A 255 24.25 1.65 -6.46
CA GLN A 255 23.46 2.57 -7.28
C GLN A 255 24.37 3.59 -7.93
N VAL A 256 24.09 3.91 -9.18
CA VAL A 256 24.68 5.04 -9.91
C VAL A 256 23.55 5.79 -10.59
N ALA A 257 23.54 7.12 -10.44
CA ALA A 257 22.54 7.99 -11.06
C ALA A 257 23.22 9.18 -11.73
N LEU A 258 22.66 9.59 -12.87
CA LEU A 258 23.08 10.77 -13.62
C LEU A 258 21.84 11.64 -13.88
N SER A 259 21.92 12.94 -13.62
CA SER A 259 20.84 13.86 -13.92
C SER A 259 21.36 15.22 -14.41
N LYS A 260 20.53 15.90 -15.23
CA LYS A 260 20.81 17.23 -15.79
C LYS A 260 19.50 17.97 -16.07
N GLY A 261 19.47 19.24 -15.76
CA GLY A 261 18.45 20.17 -16.24
C GLY A 261 19.03 21.13 -17.29
N LEU A 262 18.54 21.03 -18.52
CA LEU A 262 18.93 21.84 -19.64
C LEU A 262 17.97 23.02 -19.81
N ALA A 263 18.48 24.24 -19.90
CA ALA A 263 17.73 25.37 -20.42
C ALA A 263 17.82 25.35 -21.95
N LEU A 264 16.67 25.23 -22.61
CA LEU A 264 16.60 25.25 -24.06
C LEU A 264 16.59 26.72 -24.53
N GLY A 265 17.50 27.08 -25.45
CA GLY A 265 17.64 28.43 -25.95
C GLY A 265 16.33 28.99 -26.53
N HIS A 266 16.32 30.34 -26.82
CA HIS A 266 15.18 31.02 -27.42
C HIS A 266 13.83 30.88 -26.69
N ASN A 267 13.85 30.83 -25.34
CA ASN A 267 12.66 30.66 -24.52
C ASN A 267 11.87 29.34 -24.81
N ALA A 268 12.57 28.33 -25.30
CA ALA A 268 11.95 27.02 -25.61
C ALA A 268 11.61 26.16 -24.36
N GLY A 269 11.94 26.65 -23.16
CA GLY A 269 11.64 25.97 -21.89
C GLY A 269 12.85 25.26 -21.31
N THR A 270 12.61 24.27 -20.45
CA THR A 270 13.63 23.44 -19.79
C THR A 270 13.35 21.97 -19.97
N LEU A 271 14.38 21.17 -20.12
CA LEU A 271 14.33 19.72 -20.20
C LEU A 271 15.18 19.14 -19.07
N ASN A 272 14.56 18.43 -18.13
CA ASN A 272 15.24 17.67 -17.12
C ASN A 272 15.25 16.20 -17.52
N PHE A 273 16.39 15.55 -17.43
CA PHE A 273 16.48 14.11 -17.60
C PHE A 273 17.30 13.47 -16.48
N SER A 274 16.98 12.25 -16.17
CA SER A 274 17.76 11.42 -15.25
C SER A 274 17.79 9.97 -15.70
N VAL A 275 18.91 9.32 -15.42
CA VAL A 275 19.13 7.89 -15.64
C VAL A 275 19.73 7.33 -14.35
N GLU A 276 19.22 6.20 -13.91
CA GLU A 276 19.70 5.51 -12.72
C GLU A 276 19.80 4.02 -12.99
N HIS A 277 20.87 3.42 -12.51
CA HIS A 277 21.02 1.97 -12.36
C HIS A 277 21.23 1.66 -10.89
N ALA A 278 20.42 0.76 -10.33
CA ALA A 278 20.57 0.25 -8.99
C ALA A 278 20.41 -1.27 -8.97
N ARG A 279 21.24 -1.94 -8.17
CA ARG A 279 21.18 -3.38 -8.00
C ARG A 279 21.36 -3.74 -6.53
N SER A 280 20.42 -4.51 -5.99
CA SER A 280 20.46 -5.05 -4.63
C SER A 280 20.55 -6.56 -4.65
N PHE A 281 21.26 -7.10 -3.66
CA PHE A 281 21.51 -8.52 -3.48
C PHE A 281 20.92 -9.01 -2.17
N THR A 282 20.56 -10.28 -2.10
CA THR A 282 20.18 -10.92 -0.82
C THR A 282 21.40 -11.12 0.06
N ASP A 283 22.50 -11.56 -0.56
CA ASP A 283 23.78 -11.82 0.08
C ASP A 283 24.89 -11.31 -0.86
N ILE A 284 25.88 -10.62 -0.30
CA ILE A 284 27.01 -10.11 -1.07
C ILE A 284 27.92 -11.24 -1.56
N THR A 285 27.92 -12.36 -0.87
CA THR A 285 28.69 -13.56 -1.24
C THR A 285 27.98 -14.39 -2.32
N SER A 286 26.69 -14.16 -2.56
CA SER A 286 25.91 -14.80 -3.60
C SER A 286 25.29 -13.75 -4.55
N PRO A 287 26.05 -13.21 -5.51
CA PRO A 287 25.58 -12.15 -6.42
C PRO A 287 24.57 -12.66 -7.45
N HIS A 288 24.25 -13.95 -7.46
CA HIS A 288 23.31 -14.56 -8.41
C HIS A 288 21.87 -14.15 -8.15
N THR A 289 21.51 -13.89 -6.86
CA THR A 289 20.17 -13.46 -6.48
C THR A 289 20.14 -11.95 -6.27
N ALA A 290 19.53 -11.23 -7.18
CA ALA A 290 19.50 -9.78 -7.17
C ALA A 290 18.20 -9.20 -7.71
N TYR A 291 17.86 -8.00 -7.24
CA TYR A 291 16.90 -7.12 -7.87
C TYR A 291 17.63 -5.97 -8.59
N SER A 292 17.28 -5.74 -9.85
CA SER A 292 17.83 -4.64 -10.64
C SER A 292 16.75 -3.61 -10.96
N ARG A 293 17.11 -2.34 -10.91
CA ARG A 293 16.24 -1.20 -11.22
C ARG A 293 17.01 -0.26 -12.16
N ASN A 294 16.42 0.00 -13.34
CA ASN A 294 16.96 0.95 -14.31
C ASN A 294 15.86 1.97 -14.59
N ILE A 295 16.00 3.16 -14.05
CA ILE A 295 15.02 4.25 -14.19
C ILE A 295 15.55 5.26 -15.20
N MET A 296 14.68 5.63 -16.14
CA MET A 296 14.89 6.73 -17.07
C MET A 296 13.73 7.70 -16.93
N SER A 297 14.01 8.97 -16.79
CA SER A 297 12.98 10.01 -16.77
C SER A 297 13.38 11.22 -17.59
N ALA A 298 12.37 11.83 -18.21
CA ALA A 298 12.49 13.09 -18.90
C ALA A 298 11.28 13.95 -18.55
N THR A 299 11.51 15.21 -18.20
CA THR A 299 10.45 16.17 -17.88
C THR A 299 10.73 17.49 -18.61
N TYR A 300 9.81 17.85 -19.49
CA TYR A 300 9.81 19.12 -20.20
C TYR A 300 8.91 20.13 -19.50
N ASN A 301 9.40 21.36 -19.33
CA ASN A 301 8.64 22.44 -18.70
C ASN A 301 8.77 23.72 -19.55
N LYS A 302 7.62 24.36 -19.81
CA LYS A 302 7.59 25.64 -20.53
C LYS A 302 6.54 26.58 -19.92
N VAL A 303 6.96 27.84 -19.75
CA VAL A 303 6.09 28.91 -19.30
C VAL A 303 5.76 29.77 -20.52
N PHE A 304 4.48 29.86 -20.88
CA PHE A 304 3.98 30.80 -21.88
C PHE A 304 3.42 32.01 -21.17
N ARG A 305 3.91 33.18 -21.54
CA ARG A 305 3.40 34.44 -21.03
C ARG A 305 2.40 35.01 -22.01
N LEU A 306 1.20 35.21 -21.54
CA LEU A 306 0.11 35.81 -22.25
C LEU A 306 -0.22 37.17 -21.59
N LYS A 307 -0.83 38.09 -22.31
CA LYS A 307 -1.21 39.38 -21.72
C LYS A 307 -2.21 39.15 -20.55
N GLY A 308 -1.74 39.47 -19.33
CA GLY A 308 -2.54 39.30 -18.11
C GLY A 308 -2.73 37.87 -17.63
N SER A 309 -2.07 36.87 -18.23
CA SER A 309 -2.13 35.49 -17.80
C SER A 309 -0.82 34.76 -18.08
N SER A 310 -0.64 33.60 -17.45
CA SER A 310 0.46 32.71 -17.73
C SER A 310 -0.05 31.28 -17.87
N LEU A 311 0.55 30.52 -18.75
CA LEU A 311 0.26 29.12 -18.96
C LEU A 311 1.55 28.33 -18.76
N ASN A 312 1.53 27.41 -17.81
CA ASN A 312 2.64 26.50 -17.54
C ASN A 312 2.32 25.13 -18.11
N LEU A 313 3.16 24.62 -18.99
CA LEU A 313 3.09 23.27 -19.53
C LEU A 313 4.20 22.43 -18.90
N THR A 314 3.82 21.30 -18.31
CA THR A 314 4.73 20.25 -17.87
C THR A 314 4.37 18.96 -18.57
N ALA A 315 5.32 18.32 -19.24
CA ALA A 315 5.15 17.00 -19.83
C ALA A 315 6.27 16.08 -19.33
N GLY A 316 5.89 14.97 -18.72
CA GLY A 316 6.84 14.05 -18.11
C GLY A 316 6.65 12.62 -18.60
N ILE A 317 7.75 11.90 -18.71
CA ILE A 317 7.78 10.46 -18.94
C ILE A 317 8.81 9.84 -17.99
N THR A 318 8.45 8.75 -17.36
CA THR A 318 9.35 7.97 -16.48
C THR A 318 9.12 6.51 -16.73
N GLY A 319 10.18 5.78 -17.04
CA GLY A 319 10.17 4.34 -17.20
C GLY A 319 11.13 3.65 -16.23
N ASN A 320 10.79 2.45 -15.82
CA ASN A 320 11.67 1.51 -15.13
C ASN A 320 11.72 0.23 -15.94
N ILE A 321 12.92 -0.30 -16.12
CA ILE A 321 13.16 -1.64 -16.70
C ILE A 321 14.00 -2.41 -15.68
N GLY A 322 13.46 -3.53 -15.18
CA GLY A 322 14.17 -4.30 -14.17
C GLY A 322 13.36 -5.44 -13.62
N GLY A 323 13.76 -5.87 -12.43
CA GLY A 323 13.10 -6.94 -11.73
C GLY A 323 14.05 -7.81 -10.93
N TYR A 324 13.51 -8.84 -10.34
CA TYR A 324 14.21 -9.83 -9.56
C TYR A 324 14.72 -10.97 -10.45
N ASN A 325 15.91 -11.46 -10.15
CA ASN A 325 16.48 -12.63 -10.79
C ASN A 325 17.29 -13.43 -9.76
N SER A 326 16.84 -14.64 -9.45
CA SER A 326 17.66 -15.63 -8.78
C SER A 326 18.15 -16.60 -9.87
N LYS A 327 19.33 -16.34 -10.41
CA LYS A 327 19.95 -17.31 -11.34
C LYS A 327 20.23 -18.61 -10.61
N ALA A 328 20.26 -19.69 -11.37
CA ALA A 328 20.92 -20.90 -10.94
C ALA A 328 22.31 -20.55 -10.42
N ASP A 329 22.63 -21.05 -9.25
CA ASP A 329 23.96 -20.94 -8.67
C ASP A 329 24.73 -22.22 -9.02
N PRO A 330 25.69 -22.17 -9.94
CA PRO A 330 26.41 -23.36 -10.35
C PRO A 330 27.23 -23.98 -9.21
N ASP A 331 27.66 -23.16 -8.25
CA ASP A 331 28.40 -23.64 -7.08
C ASP A 331 27.49 -24.37 -6.08
N ALA A 332 26.21 -24.04 -6.07
CA ALA A 332 25.19 -24.70 -5.25
C ALA A 332 24.46 -25.84 -5.98
N PHE A 333 24.88 -26.20 -7.19
CA PHE A 333 24.24 -27.21 -8.05
C PHE A 333 22.73 -27.00 -8.21
N ARG A 334 22.30 -25.75 -8.35
CA ARG A 334 20.88 -25.37 -8.49
C ARG A 334 20.59 -24.99 -9.91
N ASP A 335 19.78 -25.80 -10.58
CA ASP A 335 19.26 -25.51 -11.93
C ASP A 335 17.99 -24.68 -11.89
N THR A 336 17.34 -24.59 -10.74
CA THR A 336 16.08 -23.87 -10.55
C THR A 336 16.30 -22.37 -10.36
N TYR A 337 15.36 -21.54 -10.86
CA TYR A 337 15.44 -20.10 -10.72
C TYR A 337 14.05 -19.45 -10.60
N GLN A 338 14.05 -18.24 -10.07
CA GLN A 338 12.91 -17.34 -10.10
C GLN A 338 13.31 -16.03 -10.77
N ARG A 339 12.48 -15.55 -11.68
CA ARG A 339 12.63 -14.24 -12.32
C ARG A 339 11.35 -13.46 -12.14
N GLN A 340 11.47 -12.19 -11.86
CA GLN A 340 10.35 -11.27 -11.87
C GLN A 340 10.71 -10.08 -12.75
N ARG A 341 9.99 -9.90 -13.84
CA ARG A 341 9.99 -8.65 -14.59
C ARG A 341 9.15 -7.64 -13.83
N ASP A 342 9.65 -6.43 -13.68
CA ASP A 342 8.92 -5.32 -13.08
C ASP A 342 9.18 -4.04 -13.89
N ASN A 343 8.68 -4.04 -15.13
CA ASN A 343 8.77 -2.90 -16.03
C ASN A 343 7.58 -1.98 -15.79
N GLN A 344 7.83 -0.68 -15.77
CA GLN A 344 6.81 0.34 -15.52
C GLN A 344 7.02 1.52 -16.47
N LEU A 345 5.92 2.11 -16.91
CA LEU A 345 5.92 3.36 -17.67
C LEU A 345 4.85 4.29 -17.12
N ARG A 346 5.23 5.53 -16.89
CA ARG A 346 4.33 6.62 -16.53
C ARG A 346 4.58 7.80 -17.47
N ALA A 347 3.50 8.35 -17.98
CA ALA A 347 3.54 9.58 -18.77
C ALA A 347 2.47 10.53 -18.25
N ASN A 348 2.78 11.80 -18.17
CA ASN A 348 1.84 12.82 -17.71
C ASN A 348 2.02 14.14 -18.48
N ILE A 349 0.91 14.84 -18.63
CA ILE A 349 0.86 16.20 -19.11
C ILE A 349 0.05 17.02 -18.11
N GLN A 350 0.61 18.15 -17.70
CA GLN A 350 -0.05 19.11 -16.81
C GLN A 350 -0.01 20.48 -17.46
N ILE A 351 -1.15 21.13 -17.51
CA ILE A 351 -1.32 22.50 -18.02
C ILE A 351 -1.95 23.31 -16.90
N ASP A 352 -1.21 24.31 -16.39
CA ASP A 352 -1.69 25.23 -15.37
C ASP A 352 -1.83 26.61 -16.00
N TRP A 353 -3.07 27.09 -16.14
CA TRP A 353 -3.37 28.42 -16.62
C TRP A 353 -3.77 29.31 -15.44
N GLN A 354 -3.02 30.39 -15.26
CA GLN A 354 -3.29 31.41 -14.26
C GLN A 354 -3.71 32.71 -14.94
N CYS A 355 -4.91 33.19 -14.63
CA CYS A 355 -5.45 34.44 -15.15
C CYS A 355 -5.64 35.44 -14.01
N ASN A 356 -4.96 36.58 -14.13
CA ASN A 356 -4.95 37.65 -13.14
C ASN A 356 -5.69 38.92 -13.64
N THR A 357 -6.36 38.84 -14.79
CA THR A 357 -7.06 39.99 -15.40
C THR A 357 -8.49 40.20 -14.90
N LEU A 358 -9.06 39.20 -14.22
CA LEU A 358 -10.41 39.31 -13.72
C LEU A 358 -10.50 40.28 -12.53
N ARG A 359 -11.37 41.29 -12.64
CA ARG A 359 -11.63 42.26 -11.57
C ARG A 359 -12.09 41.59 -10.28
N SER A 360 -12.69 40.39 -10.38
CA SER A 360 -13.29 39.65 -9.29
C SER A 360 -12.32 38.72 -8.52
N GLY A 361 -11.04 38.65 -8.88
CA GLY A 361 -10.05 37.77 -8.21
C GLY A 361 -9.04 37.15 -9.15
N ILE A 362 -8.35 36.14 -8.63
CA ILE A 362 -7.35 35.33 -9.36
C ILE A 362 -7.98 34.00 -9.68
N PHE A 363 -7.85 33.61 -10.93
CA PHE A 363 -8.41 32.35 -11.42
C PHE A 363 -7.28 31.46 -11.94
N ASN A 364 -7.19 30.24 -11.39
CA ASN A 364 -6.27 29.20 -11.85
C ASN A 364 -7.06 28.02 -12.38
N VAL A 365 -6.70 27.51 -13.54
CA VAL A 365 -7.22 26.26 -14.08
C VAL A 365 -6.05 25.31 -14.31
N ALA A 366 -6.15 24.11 -13.74
CA ALA A 366 -5.20 23.04 -13.93
C ALA A 366 -5.88 21.88 -14.65
N LEU A 367 -5.35 21.48 -15.79
CA LEU A 367 -5.69 20.25 -16.49
C LEU A 367 -4.51 19.29 -16.37
N GLN A 368 -4.77 18.09 -15.89
CA GLN A 368 -3.78 17.05 -15.74
C GLN A 368 -4.28 15.76 -16.37
N THR A 369 -3.46 15.15 -17.18
CA THR A 369 -3.70 13.81 -17.73
C THR A 369 -2.49 12.93 -17.47
N ALA A 370 -2.73 11.66 -17.20
CA ALA A 370 -1.69 10.69 -16.95
C ALA A 370 -2.05 9.30 -17.46
N LEU A 371 -1.03 8.59 -17.87
CA LEU A 371 -1.06 7.18 -18.23
C LEU A 371 -0.03 6.46 -17.37
N SER A 372 -0.42 5.37 -16.73
CA SER A 372 0.48 4.50 -16.00
C SER A 372 0.23 3.06 -16.40
N THR A 373 1.27 2.35 -16.78
CA THR A 373 1.21 0.92 -17.06
C THR A 373 2.39 0.19 -16.44
N ALA A 374 2.19 -1.06 -16.09
CA ALA A 374 3.26 -1.95 -15.65
C ALA A 374 3.15 -3.29 -16.39
N ASP A 375 4.29 -3.93 -16.61
CA ASP A 375 4.42 -5.32 -17.06
C ASP A 375 5.15 -6.08 -15.95
N ARG A 376 4.35 -6.76 -15.12
CA ARG A 376 4.82 -7.58 -14.01
C ARG A 376 4.59 -9.03 -14.32
N ARG A 377 5.68 -9.73 -14.62
CA ARG A 377 5.64 -11.14 -14.92
C ARG A 377 6.64 -11.87 -14.02
N SER A 378 6.14 -12.75 -13.17
CA SER A 378 7.00 -13.70 -12.47
C SER A 378 7.11 -14.99 -13.30
N GLU A 379 8.31 -15.53 -13.34
CA GLU A 379 8.66 -16.80 -13.98
C GLU A 379 9.35 -17.65 -12.91
N ASN A 380 8.82 -18.84 -12.68
CA ASN A 380 9.39 -19.82 -11.78
C ASN A 380 9.76 -21.06 -12.60
N TYR A 381 11.04 -21.41 -12.57
CA TYR A 381 11.56 -22.65 -13.11
C TYR A 381 11.96 -23.54 -11.95
N THR A 382 11.18 -24.54 -11.66
CA THR A 382 11.33 -25.43 -10.51
C THR A 382 11.44 -26.87 -10.96
N ASN A 383 12.18 -27.67 -10.22
CA ASN A 383 12.15 -29.11 -10.40
C ASN A 383 11.07 -29.71 -9.50
N THR A 384 10.51 -30.80 -9.96
CA THR A 384 9.59 -31.62 -9.20
C THR A 384 9.94 -33.09 -9.46
N SER A 385 9.49 -33.98 -8.59
CA SER A 385 9.71 -35.41 -8.72
C SER A 385 8.55 -36.20 -8.15
N SER A 386 8.28 -37.34 -8.74
CA SER A 386 7.32 -38.29 -8.22
C SER A 386 7.80 -39.72 -8.46
N SER A 387 7.64 -40.57 -7.45
CA SER A 387 7.92 -42.03 -7.60
C SER A 387 6.78 -42.75 -8.31
N SER A 388 5.59 -42.15 -8.41
CA SER A 388 4.42 -42.71 -9.08
C SER A 388 3.75 -41.67 -9.96
N THR A 389 3.05 -42.12 -10.98
CA THR A 389 2.27 -41.26 -11.86
C THR A 389 1.20 -40.52 -11.07
N GLN A 390 1.16 -39.20 -11.23
CA GLN A 390 0.19 -38.30 -10.60
C GLN A 390 -0.85 -37.84 -11.60
N ALA A 391 -2.09 -37.69 -11.16
CA ALA A 391 -3.14 -37.08 -11.95
C ALA A 391 -3.18 -35.57 -11.77
N TYR A 392 -3.03 -34.81 -12.83
CA TYR A 392 -3.14 -33.35 -12.86
C TYR A 392 -4.47 -32.95 -13.49
N LEU A 393 -5.26 -32.18 -12.74
CA LEU A 393 -6.62 -31.86 -13.11
C LEU A 393 -6.71 -30.47 -13.73
N HIS A 394 -7.20 -30.42 -14.97
CA HIS A 394 -7.42 -29.19 -15.73
C HIS A 394 -8.89 -29.02 -16.13
N THR A 395 -9.79 -29.80 -15.57
CA THR A 395 -11.22 -29.85 -15.86
C THR A 395 -11.91 -28.52 -15.49
N LEU A 396 -12.70 -27.97 -16.39
CA LEU A 396 -13.40 -26.68 -16.23
C LEU A 396 -14.92 -26.81 -16.07
N THR A 397 -15.42 -28.03 -16.16
CA THR A 397 -16.87 -28.34 -16.10
C THR A 397 -17.16 -29.34 -15.01
N ASP A 398 -18.37 -29.28 -14.45
CA ASP A 398 -18.88 -30.33 -13.56
C ASP A 398 -18.91 -31.68 -14.25
N GLY A 399 -18.63 -32.71 -13.48
CA GLY A 399 -18.80 -34.07 -13.91
C GLY A 399 -17.60 -34.98 -13.69
N TYR A 400 -17.71 -36.22 -14.21
CA TYR A 400 -16.68 -37.24 -14.09
C TYR A 400 -15.76 -37.23 -15.29
N ALA A 401 -14.48 -37.32 -15.02
CA ALA A 401 -13.46 -37.35 -16.07
C ALA A 401 -12.43 -38.45 -15.77
N ILE A 402 -11.84 -39.00 -16.82
CA ILE A 402 -10.81 -40.03 -16.75
C ILE A 402 -9.45 -39.37 -17.00
N ALA A 403 -8.44 -39.83 -16.28
CA ALA A 403 -7.06 -39.47 -16.55
C ALA A 403 -6.64 -39.94 -17.96
N LYS A 404 -6.01 -39.01 -18.69
CA LYS A 404 -5.44 -39.31 -20.00
C LYS A 404 -3.94 -39.54 -19.90
N ASP A 405 -3.42 -40.35 -20.83
CA ASP A 405 -1.98 -40.56 -20.95
C ASP A 405 -1.23 -39.22 -21.14
N TYR A 406 -0.03 -39.15 -20.59
CA TYR A 406 0.86 -38.01 -20.75
C TYR A 406 1.10 -37.61 -22.21
N ALA A 407 1.15 -38.60 -23.13
CA ALA A 407 1.33 -38.37 -24.55
C ALA A 407 0.12 -37.67 -25.22
N ASP A 408 -1.08 -37.84 -24.68
CA ASP A 408 -2.34 -37.28 -25.22
C ASP A 408 -2.70 -35.91 -24.59
N GLY A 409 -1.85 -35.37 -23.76
CA GLY A 409 -2.10 -34.36 -22.77
C GLY A 409 -2.48 -32.96 -23.23
N MET A 410 -2.84 -32.71 -24.47
CA MET A 410 -3.18 -31.38 -24.99
C MET A 410 -4.69 -31.06 -24.97
N GLY A 411 -5.52 -31.94 -24.42
CA GLY A 411 -6.96 -31.73 -24.35
C GLY A 411 -7.32 -30.72 -23.23
N THR A 412 -7.89 -29.61 -23.60
CA THR A 412 -8.48 -28.65 -22.67
C THR A 412 -9.59 -29.31 -21.85
N GLY A 413 -9.55 -29.13 -20.49
CA GLY A 413 -10.59 -29.63 -19.61
C GLY A 413 -10.49 -31.10 -19.24
N SER A 414 -9.34 -31.73 -19.36
CA SER A 414 -9.12 -33.15 -19.02
C SER A 414 -8.14 -33.35 -17.88
N ILE A 415 -8.06 -34.55 -17.37
CA ILE A 415 -7.09 -34.99 -16.39
C ILE A 415 -5.88 -35.53 -17.15
N ILE A 416 -4.69 -35.09 -16.83
CA ILE A 416 -3.44 -35.45 -17.45
C ILE A 416 -2.63 -36.29 -16.46
N LEU A 417 -2.05 -37.40 -16.95
CA LEU A 417 -1.11 -38.16 -16.15
C LEU A 417 0.28 -37.54 -16.25
N GLY A 418 0.83 -37.11 -15.13
CA GLY A 418 2.16 -36.54 -15.03
C GLY A 418 3.25 -37.62 -15.14
N PRO A 419 4.49 -37.25 -15.49
CA PRO A 419 5.62 -38.18 -15.57
C PRO A 419 6.03 -38.71 -14.21
N THR A 420 6.83 -39.78 -14.20
CA THR A 420 7.57 -40.27 -13.05
C THR A 420 9.03 -39.84 -13.12
N GLY A 421 9.74 -39.89 -12.02
CA GLY A 421 11.14 -39.46 -11.92
C GLY A 421 11.28 -37.97 -11.65
N TYR A 422 12.28 -37.34 -12.25
CA TYR A 422 12.56 -35.91 -12.11
C TYR A 422 12.21 -35.16 -13.39
N TRP A 423 11.54 -34.01 -13.25
CA TRP A 423 11.29 -33.10 -14.37
C TRP A 423 11.27 -31.66 -13.92
N TYR A 424 11.37 -30.72 -14.85
CA TYR A 424 11.31 -29.32 -14.62
C TYR A 424 10.01 -28.71 -15.13
N VAL A 425 9.47 -27.76 -14.37
CA VAL A 425 8.22 -27.03 -14.69
C VAL A 425 8.51 -25.55 -14.72
N ARG A 426 8.08 -24.89 -15.77
CA ARG A 426 8.14 -23.43 -15.89
C ARG A 426 6.73 -22.86 -15.81
N SER A 427 6.50 -22.06 -14.77
CA SER A 427 5.25 -21.35 -14.56
C SER A 427 5.43 -19.85 -14.64
N PHE A 428 4.38 -19.18 -15.04
CA PHE A 428 4.33 -17.74 -15.18
C PHE A 428 3.12 -17.18 -14.42
N ASN A 429 3.27 -15.99 -13.81
CA ASN A 429 2.17 -15.17 -13.36
C ASN A 429 2.33 -13.79 -13.98
N ASP A 430 1.39 -13.39 -14.82
CA ASP A 430 1.45 -12.19 -15.65
C ASP A 430 0.37 -11.19 -15.23
N GLN A 431 0.79 -10.00 -14.82
CA GLN A 431 -0.07 -8.89 -14.45
C GLN A 431 0.34 -7.63 -15.21
N LYS A 432 -0.60 -7.03 -15.93
CA LYS A 432 -0.38 -5.82 -16.74
C LYS A 432 -1.41 -4.74 -16.40
N PRO A 433 -1.34 -4.14 -15.20
CA PRO A 433 -2.22 -3.06 -14.83
C PRO A 433 -1.99 -1.85 -15.74
N LEU A 434 -3.10 -1.27 -16.20
CA LEU A 434 -3.15 -0.04 -16.97
C LEU A 434 -4.09 0.93 -16.26
N SER A 435 -3.67 2.16 -16.08
CA SER A 435 -4.44 3.23 -15.47
C SER A 435 -4.32 4.51 -16.27
N MET A 436 -5.45 5.13 -16.53
CA MET A 436 -5.57 6.45 -17.15
C MET A 436 -6.23 7.40 -16.16
N GLN A 437 -5.71 8.62 -16.06
CA GLN A 437 -6.24 9.67 -15.20
C GLN A 437 -6.43 10.95 -16.00
N LEU A 438 -7.56 11.61 -15.79
CA LEU A 438 -7.83 12.96 -16.25
C LEU A 438 -8.38 13.76 -15.08
N LYS A 439 -7.75 14.89 -14.73
CA LYS A 439 -8.18 15.77 -13.64
C LYS A 439 -8.23 17.20 -14.12
N LEU A 440 -9.38 17.82 -13.94
CA LEU A 440 -9.61 19.24 -14.18
C LEU A 440 -9.90 19.93 -12.85
N LYS A 441 -9.18 21.00 -12.55
CA LYS A 441 -9.31 21.76 -11.30
C LYS A 441 -9.34 23.26 -11.60
N GLY A 442 -10.34 23.96 -11.11
CA GLY A 442 -10.44 25.42 -11.10
C GLY A 442 -10.29 25.95 -9.68
N GLU A 443 -9.49 26.97 -9.49
CA GLU A 443 -9.31 27.66 -8.22
C GLU A 443 -9.60 29.13 -8.41
N TRP A 444 -10.48 29.69 -7.59
CA TRP A 444 -10.84 31.09 -7.57
C TRP A 444 -10.49 31.72 -6.22
N THR A 445 -9.47 32.58 -6.22
CA THR A 445 -9.01 33.31 -5.03
C THR A 445 -9.51 34.74 -5.08
N ARG A 446 -10.24 35.16 -4.05
CA ARG A 446 -10.82 36.51 -3.93
C ARG A 446 -10.78 37.02 -2.48
N ARG A 447 -10.95 38.32 -2.29
CA ARG A 447 -11.22 38.91 -0.99
C ARG A 447 -12.69 39.33 -0.91
N ILE A 448 -13.37 38.94 0.16
CA ILE A 448 -14.78 39.30 0.44
C ILE A 448 -14.81 39.79 1.88
N PHE A 449 -15.29 41.02 2.10
CA PHE A 449 -15.39 41.64 3.43
C PHE A 449 -14.11 41.51 4.29
N GLY A 450 -12.95 41.68 3.69
CA GLY A 450 -11.65 41.57 4.38
C GLY A 450 -11.12 40.15 4.59
N ALA A 451 -11.93 39.13 4.34
CA ALA A 451 -11.54 37.73 4.37
C ALA A 451 -10.90 37.29 3.05
N ALA A 452 -9.82 36.55 3.12
CA ALA A 452 -9.27 35.85 1.96
C ALA A 452 -10.06 34.56 1.77
N ASN A 453 -10.64 34.40 0.58
CA ASN A 453 -11.48 33.29 0.19
C ASN A 453 -10.86 32.57 -1.02
N LYS A 454 -10.77 31.24 -0.99
CA LYS A 454 -10.30 30.41 -2.09
C LYS A 454 -11.27 29.28 -2.31
N LEU A 455 -12.00 29.34 -3.42
CA LEU A 455 -12.89 28.29 -3.86
C LEU A 455 -12.15 27.37 -4.84
N THR A 456 -12.19 26.09 -4.61
CA THR A 456 -11.67 25.05 -5.49
C THR A 456 -12.81 24.16 -5.97
N LEU A 457 -12.96 24.02 -7.27
CA LEU A 457 -13.91 23.10 -7.91
C LEU A 457 -13.12 22.19 -8.85
N GLY A 458 -13.45 20.91 -8.88
CA GLY A 458 -12.79 20.01 -9.82
C GLY A 458 -13.54 18.74 -10.11
N ALA A 459 -13.10 18.10 -11.18
CA ALA A 459 -13.56 16.78 -11.59
C ALA A 459 -12.33 15.91 -11.92
N GLU A 460 -12.43 14.63 -11.61
CA GLU A 460 -11.38 13.64 -11.85
C GLU A 460 -12.01 12.39 -12.43
N PHE A 461 -11.45 11.89 -13.52
CA PHE A 461 -11.83 10.63 -14.13
C PHE A 461 -10.63 9.68 -14.11
N ASN A 462 -10.83 8.49 -13.57
CA ASN A 462 -9.84 7.42 -13.53
C ASN A 462 -10.42 6.18 -14.22
N SER A 463 -9.65 5.56 -15.09
CA SER A 463 -10.00 4.29 -15.73
C SER A 463 -8.88 3.29 -15.46
N THR A 464 -9.24 2.10 -15.01
CA THR A 464 -8.28 1.09 -14.54
C THR A 464 -8.67 -0.29 -15.07
N ARG A 465 -7.71 -1.03 -15.60
CA ARG A 465 -7.87 -2.42 -16.04
C ARG A 465 -6.59 -3.23 -15.85
N ASN A 466 -6.68 -4.55 -15.90
CA ASN A 466 -5.54 -5.45 -15.93
C ASN A 466 -5.57 -6.24 -17.24
N ASN A 467 -4.48 -6.20 -18.01
CA ASN A 467 -4.33 -6.87 -19.31
C ASN A 467 -3.45 -8.14 -19.20
N GLY A 468 -3.16 -8.61 -18.00
CA GLY A 468 -2.34 -9.78 -17.75
C GLY A 468 -3.11 -11.08 -17.98
N GLN A 469 -2.40 -12.14 -18.31
CA GLN A 469 -2.97 -13.48 -18.53
C GLN A 469 -3.18 -14.27 -17.22
N GLY A 470 -2.68 -13.76 -16.08
CA GLY A 470 -2.69 -14.51 -14.82
C GLY A 470 -1.64 -15.60 -14.79
N THR A 471 -1.96 -16.73 -14.15
CA THR A 471 -1.04 -17.86 -14.04
C THR A 471 -1.20 -18.81 -15.24
N TYR A 472 -0.08 -19.20 -15.84
CA TYR A 472 -0.03 -20.20 -16.93
C TYR A 472 1.31 -20.93 -16.92
N TYR A 473 1.40 -22.01 -17.71
CA TYR A 473 2.56 -22.89 -17.82
C TYR A 473 3.10 -22.92 -19.23
N ASP A 474 4.39 -23.15 -19.36
CA ASP A 474 5.09 -23.28 -20.64
C ASP A 474 4.67 -24.56 -21.37
N ASP A 475 4.67 -25.69 -20.65
CA ASP A 475 4.20 -26.97 -21.11
C ASP A 475 3.04 -27.48 -20.25
N MET A 476 1.86 -27.52 -20.87
CA MET A 476 0.65 -27.94 -20.16
C MET A 476 0.67 -29.44 -19.78
N ARG A 477 1.47 -30.26 -20.42
CA ARG A 477 1.64 -31.68 -20.06
C ARG A 477 2.38 -31.86 -18.74
N LEU A 478 3.17 -30.85 -18.33
CA LEU A 478 3.94 -30.85 -17.10
C LEU A 478 3.28 -29.99 -16.00
N ALA A 479 2.21 -29.28 -16.36
CA ALA A 479 1.51 -28.41 -15.44
C ALA A 479 0.84 -29.22 -14.32
N PRO A 480 1.02 -28.87 -13.03
CA PRO A 480 0.27 -29.47 -11.93
C PRO A 480 -1.23 -29.12 -12.04
N THR A 481 -2.05 -29.66 -11.15
CA THR A 481 -3.47 -29.28 -11.05
C THR A 481 -3.62 -27.76 -11.06
N TRP A 482 -4.34 -27.25 -12.05
CA TRP A 482 -4.41 -25.83 -12.30
C TRP A 482 -5.66 -25.45 -13.09
N ARG A 483 -6.13 -24.23 -12.92
CA ARG A 483 -7.27 -23.63 -13.65
C ARG A 483 -6.90 -22.24 -14.16
N PRO A 484 -7.24 -21.87 -15.41
CA PRO A 484 -6.95 -20.56 -15.97
C PRO A 484 -7.80 -19.48 -15.29
N TYR A 485 -7.18 -18.34 -15.02
CA TYR A 485 -7.89 -17.13 -14.62
C TYR A 485 -7.25 -15.94 -15.34
N ASP A 486 -7.84 -15.58 -16.48
CA ASP A 486 -7.34 -14.53 -17.36
C ASP A 486 -7.79 -13.15 -16.86
N TYR A 487 -6.85 -12.35 -16.40
CA TYR A 487 -7.10 -11.01 -15.90
C TYR A 487 -7.52 -10.03 -17.02
N SER A 488 -7.14 -10.30 -18.28
CA SER A 488 -7.48 -9.44 -19.41
C SER A 488 -8.97 -9.45 -19.76
N SER A 489 -9.68 -10.50 -19.34
CA SER A 489 -11.13 -10.65 -19.50
C SER A 489 -11.96 -9.88 -18.46
N LEU A 490 -11.32 -9.38 -17.40
CA LEU A 490 -12.01 -8.68 -16.31
C LEU A 490 -12.55 -7.31 -16.74
N PRO A 491 -13.73 -6.91 -16.24
CA PRO A 491 -14.30 -5.61 -16.57
C PRO A 491 -13.41 -4.44 -16.16
N THR A 492 -13.42 -3.38 -16.96
CA THR A 492 -12.73 -2.13 -16.63
C THR A 492 -13.50 -1.38 -15.55
N MET A 493 -12.79 -0.87 -14.55
CA MET A 493 -13.35 0.00 -13.52
C MET A 493 -13.10 1.47 -13.89
N HIS A 494 -14.17 2.25 -13.94
CA HIS A 494 -14.13 3.70 -14.11
C HIS A 494 -14.55 4.39 -12.82
N ASN A 495 -13.89 5.47 -12.45
CA ASN A 495 -14.26 6.30 -11.32
C ASN A 495 -14.31 7.77 -11.75
N LEU A 496 -15.48 8.37 -11.68
CA LEU A 496 -15.71 9.80 -11.87
C LEU A 496 -15.86 10.44 -10.50
N ALA A 497 -15.06 11.44 -10.19
CA ALA A 497 -15.19 12.18 -8.96
C ALA A 497 -15.43 13.66 -9.24
N VAL A 498 -16.31 14.28 -8.46
CA VAL A 498 -16.52 15.73 -8.45
C VAL A 498 -16.26 16.22 -7.03
N PHE A 499 -15.54 17.33 -6.91
CA PHE A 499 -15.19 17.89 -5.60
C PHE A 499 -15.27 19.41 -5.57
N LEU A 500 -15.63 19.91 -4.38
CA LEU A 500 -15.74 21.33 -4.05
C LEU A 500 -15.06 21.57 -2.70
N GLU A 501 -14.15 22.54 -2.61
CA GLU A 501 -13.50 22.96 -1.35
C GLU A 501 -13.53 24.48 -1.25
N GLU A 502 -13.92 24.98 -0.09
CA GLU A 502 -13.85 26.38 0.26
C GLU A 502 -12.85 26.60 1.39
N ARG A 503 -11.90 27.52 1.19
CA ARG A 503 -10.95 27.96 2.19
C ARG A 503 -11.19 29.41 2.51
N LEU A 504 -11.58 29.67 3.74
CA LEU A 504 -11.81 31.00 4.28
C LEU A 504 -10.74 31.36 5.30
N THR A 505 -10.09 32.51 5.14
CA THR A 505 -9.10 33.04 6.09
C THR A 505 -9.52 34.42 6.57
N VAL A 506 -9.83 34.55 7.87
CA VAL A 506 -10.24 35.80 8.53
C VAL A 506 -9.25 36.08 9.66
N GLY A 507 -8.39 37.08 9.49
CA GLY A 507 -7.41 37.45 10.48
C GLY A 507 -6.48 36.29 10.92
N ARG A 508 -6.74 35.71 12.09
CA ARG A 508 -5.98 34.60 12.69
C ARG A 508 -6.62 33.23 12.44
N LEU A 509 -7.84 33.20 11.96
CA LEU A 509 -8.64 31.99 11.74
C LEU A 509 -8.62 31.59 10.27
N MET A 510 -8.38 30.32 9.99
CA MET A 510 -8.55 29.68 8.70
C MET A 510 -9.48 28.49 8.86
N ILE A 511 -10.48 28.41 8.00
CA ILE A 511 -11.45 27.32 7.91
C ILE A 511 -11.37 26.77 6.51
N VAL A 512 -11.32 25.44 6.39
CA VAL A 512 -11.38 24.71 5.12
C VAL A 512 -12.49 23.68 5.22
N GLY A 513 -13.46 23.76 4.34
CA GLY A 513 -14.55 22.80 4.24
C GLY A 513 -14.71 22.33 2.82
N GLY A 514 -14.90 21.03 2.64
CA GLY A 514 -15.04 20.48 1.30
C GLY A 514 -15.83 19.18 1.25
N LEU A 515 -16.29 18.89 0.05
CA LEU A 515 -17.10 17.73 -0.27
C LEU A 515 -16.58 17.10 -1.56
N ARG A 516 -16.45 15.80 -1.56
CA ARG A 516 -16.11 14.98 -2.74
C ARG A 516 -17.14 13.87 -2.88
N ASP A 517 -17.61 13.66 -4.09
CA ASP A 517 -18.43 12.52 -4.47
C ASP A 517 -17.71 11.69 -5.54
N ASP A 518 -17.51 10.42 -5.25
CA ASP A 518 -16.91 9.46 -6.16
C ASP A 518 -17.99 8.53 -6.70
N ILE A 519 -18.12 8.44 -8.02
CA ILE A 519 -19.04 7.60 -8.78
C ILE A 519 -18.23 6.52 -9.46
N THR A 520 -18.25 5.31 -8.91
CA THR A 520 -17.53 4.15 -9.44
C THR A 520 -18.46 3.35 -10.34
N MET A 521 -18.03 3.12 -11.58
CA MET A 521 -18.76 2.39 -12.61
C MET A 521 -17.94 1.16 -13.03
N ILE A 522 -18.56 -0.01 -12.99
CA ILE A 522 -17.92 -1.29 -13.31
C ILE A 522 -18.84 -2.00 -14.33
N SER A 523 -18.74 -1.57 -15.59
CA SER A 523 -19.55 -2.10 -16.68
C SER A 523 -19.29 -3.61 -16.87
N GLY A 524 -20.36 -4.38 -17.13
CA GLY A 524 -20.25 -5.83 -17.33
C GLY A 524 -20.04 -6.64 -16.05
N SER A 525 -20.18 -6.03 -14.87
CA SER A 525 -20.17 -6.70 -13.58
C SER A 525 -21.51 -6.56 -12.85
N SER A 526 -21.73 -7.41 -11.84
CA SER A 526 -22.92 -7.32 -10.97
C SER A 526 -22.93 -6.08 -10.06
N TYR A 527 -21.83 -5.36 -9.94
CA TYR A 527 -21.72 -4.16 -9.09
C TYR A 527 -22.36 -2.92 -9.72
N GLY A 528 -22.37 -2.80 -11.06
CA GLY A 528 -22.95 -1.66 -11.76
C GLY A 528 -22.31 -0.33 -11.38
N THR A 529 -23.06 0.56 -10.73
CA THR A 529 -22.60 1.89 -10.31
C THR A 529 -22.77 2.09 -8.81
N ALA A 530 -21.71 2.52 -8.14
CA ALA A 530 -21.69 2.83 -6.72
C ALA A 530 -21.22 4.27 -6.47
N THR A 531 -21.85 4.97 -5.52
CA THR A 531 -21.51 6.34 -5.15
C THR A 531 -20.98 6.42 -3.73
N SER A 532 -20.06 7.36 -3.47
CA SER A 532 -19.53 7.57 -2.14
C SER A 532 -19.16 9.01 -1.83
N LEU A 533 -19.79 9.56 -0.80
CA LEU A 533 -19.61 10.94 -0.38
C LEU A 533 -18.54 11.04 0.73
N SER A 534 -17.61 11.99 0.57
CA SER A 534 -16.45 12.22 1.44
C SER A 534 -16.37 13.68 1.91
N PRO A 535 -17.09 14.08 2.99
CA PRO A 535 -16.95 15.39 3.60
C PRO A 535 -15.64 15.51 4.39
N ARG A 536 -15.01 16.70 4.33
CA ARG A 536 -13.79 17.02 5.08
C ARG A 536 -13.82 18.45 5.57
N PHE A 537 -13.33 18.65 6.80
CA PHE A 537 -13.32 19.94 7.46
C PHE A 537 -12.02 20.10 8.25
N ASN A 538 -11.35 21.24 8.09
CA ASN A 538 -10.14 21.59 8.85
C ASN A 538 -10.27 23.04 9.35
N ILE A 539 -9.78 23.27 10.55
CA ILE A 539 -9.72 24.59 11.17
C ILE A 539 -8.32 24.84 11.72
N ARG A 540 -7.83 26.05 11.54
CA ARG A 540 -6.54 26.51 12.09
C ARG A 540 -6.70 27.88 12.70
N TYR A 541 -6.19 28.05 13.92
CA TYR A 541 -6.22 29.31 14.63
C TYR A 541 -4.82 29.69 15.15
N ASN A 542 -4.33 30.87 14.74
CA ASN A 542 -3.06 31.41 15.22
C ASN A 542 -3.29 32.15 16.55
N ILE A 543 -3.11 31.46 17.68
CA ILE A 543 -3.33 31.98 19.05
C ILE A 543 -2.36 33.11 19.29
N ILE A 544 -1.06 32.87 19.01
CA ILE A 544 0.00 33.87 19.13
C ILE A 544 0.64 34.03 17.75
N LYS A 545 0.70 35.25 17.24
CA LYS A 545 1.34 35.59 15.97
C LYS A 545 2.36 36.70 16.24
N GLY A 546 3.56 36.33 16.67
CA GLY A 546 4.64 37.23 16.98
C GLY A 546 5.95 36.81 16.32
N ARG A 547 6.89 37.73 16.27
CA ARG A 547 8.25 37.50 15.69
C ARG A 547 9.11 36.61 16.59
N LYS A 548 8.93 36.74 17.95
CA LYS A 548 9.68 35.98 18.96
C LYS A 548 8.98 34.70 19.39
N ALA A 549 7.64 34.66 19.29
CA ALA A 549 6.85 33.50 19.63
C ALA A 549 5.64 33.38 18.71
N SER A 550 5.31 32.17 18.34
CA SER A 550 4.06 31.82 17.65
C SER A 550 3.44 30.59 18.29
N LEU A 551 2.13 30.56 18.36
CA LEU A 551 1.37 29.38 18.78
C LEU A 551 0.17 29.22 17.84
N THR A 552 0.05 28.09 17.21
CA THR A 552 -1.01 27.75 16.28
C THR A 552 -1.69 26.46 16.74
N ALA A 553 -3.02 26.48 16.84
CA ALA A 553 -3.83 25.29 17.04
C ALA A 553 -4.50 24.91 15.70
N HIS A 554 -4.66 23.62 15.48
CA HIS A 554 -5.43 23.09 14.36
C HIS A 554 -6.25 21.89 14.79
N ALA A 555 -7.38 21.68 14.12
CA ALA A 555 -8.22 20.51 14.28
C ALA A 555 -8.92 20.20 12.96
N GLY A 556 -9.35 18.94 12.79
CA GLY A 556 -10.08 18.57 11.61
C GLY A 556 -10.89 17.29 11.80
N TYR A 557 -11.85 17.11 10.89
CA TYR A 557 -12.64 15.90 10.70
C TYR A 557 -12.70 15.57 9.21
N GLY A 558 -12.56 14.30 8.85
CA GLY A 558 -12.71 13.89 7.47
C GLY A 558 -13.14 12.44 7.32
N LYS A 559 -13.99 12.21 6.31
CA LYS A 559 -14.31 10.90 5.78
C LYS A 559 -13.52 10.70 4.50
N SER A 560 -12.84 9.56 4.39
CA SER A 560 -12.08 9.17 3.22
C SER A 560 -12.46 7.76 2.79
N VAL A 561 -12.64 7.54 1.49
CA VAL A 561 -13.12 6.29 0.91
C VAL A 561 -12.04 5.66 0.05
N LYS A 562 -11.78 4.36 0.24
CA LYS A 562 -10.86 3.54 -0.56
C LYS A 562 -11.63 2.56 -1.41
N LEU A 563 -11.45 2.64 -2.72
CA LEU A 563 -12.05 1.72 -3.67
C LEU A 563 -11.43 0.32 -3.55
N PRO A 564 -12.18 -0.76 -3.87
CA PRO A 564 -11.67 -2.12 -3.79
C PRO A 564 -10.63 -2.42 -4.88
N SER A 565 -9.82 -3.45 -4.63
CA SER A 565 -8.97 -4.03 -5.67
C SER A 565 -9.75 -4.98 -6.57
N PHE A 566 -9.19 -5.33 -7.73
CA PHE A 566 -9.80 -6.28 -8.66
C PHE A 566 -9.96 -7.67 -8.02
N GLN A 567 -9.04 -8.08 -7.15
CA GLN A 567 -9.19 -9.33 -6.40
C GLN A 567 -10.47 -9.35 -5.54
N VAL A 568 -10.84 -8.22 -4.95
CA VAL A 568 -12.06 -8.08 -4.14
C VAL A 568 -13.32 -8.07 -5.02
N LEU A 569 -13.23 -7.41 -6.19
CA LEU A 569 -14.35 -7.29 -7.12
C LEU A 569 -14.61 -8.57 -7.91
N TYR A 570 -13.56 -9.28 -8.28
CA TYR A 570 -13.61 -10.42 -9.19
C TYR A 570 -12.96 -11.66 -8.56
N PRO A 571 -13.65 -12.38 -7.66
CA PRO A 571 -13.17 -13.67 -7.18
C PRO A 571 -13.17 -14.70 -8.32
N ALA A 572 -12.22 -15.64 -8.26
CA ALA A 572 -12.16 -16.74 -9.22
C ALA A 572 -13.19 -17.83 -8.90
N ASP A 573 -13.56 -18.62 -9.91
CA ASP A 573 -14.33 -19.85 -9.73
C ASP A 573 -13.54 -20.82 -8.83
N THR A 574 -14.26 -21.65 -8.08
CA THR A 574 -13.66 -22.67 -7.21
C THR A 574 -13.94 -24.06 -7.78
N TYR A 575 -12.91 -24.89 -7.78
CA TYR A 575 -12.96 -26.26 -8.26
C TYR A 575 -12.63 -27.20 -7.11
N THR A 576 -13.49 -28.21 -6.90
CA THR A 576 -13.26 -29.26 -5.90
C THR A 576 -13.21 -30.60 -6.60
N ASP A 577 -12.02 -31.19 -6.59
CA ASP A 577 -11.75 -32.45 -7.27
C ASP A 577 -11.77 -33.60 -6.26
N ARG A 578 -12.45 -34.69 -6.61
CA ARG A 578 -12.54 -35.90 -5.79
C ARG A 578 -12.14 -37.12 -6.60
N LEU A 579 -11.19 -37.93 -6.09
CA LEU A 579 -10.84 -39.20 -6.67
C LEU A 579 -12.01 -40.18 -6.52
N VAL A 580 -12.56 -40.65 -7.63
CA VAL A 580 -13.75 -41.52 -7.60
C VAL A 580 -13.42 -42.98 -7.91
N PHE A 581 -12.33 -43.23 -8.64
CA PHE A 581 -11.91 -44.59 -8.94
C PHE A 581 -10.42 -44.67 -9.32
N THR A 582 -9.76 -45.73 -8.84
CA THR A 582 -8.46 -46.18 -9.32
C THR A 582 -8.40 -47.72 -9.23
N PRO A 583 -8.00 -48.45 -10.26
CA PRO A 583 -7.92 -49.90 -10.20
C PRO A 583 -6.71 -50.45 -9.42
N GLY A 584 -5.76 -49.61 -9.04
CA GLY A 584 -4.51 -50.03 -8.42
C GLY A 584 -3.53 -50.62 -9.41
N SER A 585 -3.86 -51.75 -10.01
CA SER A 585 -3.04 -52.41 -11.03
C SER A 585 -3.79 -52.48 -12.36
N THR A 586 -3.09 -52.25 -13.47
CA THR A 586 -3.57 -52.36 -14.82
C THR A 586 -2.71 -53.35 -15.61
N ALA A 587 -3.24 -53.91 -16.68
CA ALA A 587 -2.55 -54.90 -17.50
C ALA A 587 -1.25 -54.38 -18.13
N ASP A 588 -1.28 -53.13 -18.51
CA ASP A 588 -0.15 -52.41 -19.13
C ASP A 588 0.77 -51.69 -18.13
N GLY A 589 0.51 -51.85 -16.83
CA GLY A 589 1.25 -51.20 -15.77
C GLY A 589 1.05 -49.68 -15.71
N LYS A 590 0.14 -49.10 -16.49
CA LYS A 590 -0.15 -47.67 -16.48
C LYS A 590 -1.07 -47.29 -15.35
N ALA A 591 -0.92 -46.09 -14.84
CA ALA A 591 -1.84 -45.55 -13.84
C ALA A 591 -3.18 -45.15 -14.50
N TYR A 592 -4.26 -45.35 -13.77
CA TYR A 592 -5.60 -45.00 -14.18
C TYR A 592 -6.32 -44.29 -13.04
N TYR A 593 -6.82 -43.10 -13.32
CA TYR A 593 -7.55 -42.30 -12.33
C TYR A 593 -8.82 -41.75 -12.96
N ALA A 594 -9.90 -41.81 -12.19
CA ALA A 594 -11.12 -41.09 -12.50
C ALA A 594 -11.44 -40.13 -11.38
N TYR A 595 -11.83 -38.91 -11.71
CA TYR A 595 -12.16 -37.85 -10.80
C TYR A 595 -13.54 -37.29 -11.10
N TYR A 596 -14.19 -36.83 -10.04
CA TYR A 596 -15.32 -35.94 -10.12
C TYR A 596 -14.84 -34.52 -9.80
N THR A 597 -15.16 -33.57 -10.67
CA THR A 597 -14.91 -32.15 -10.45
C THR A 597 -16.23 -31.45 -10.20
N ASN A 598 -16.37 -30.81 -9.03
CA ASN A 598 -17.46 -29.90 -8.73
C ASN A 598 -17.00 -28.45 -8.98
N VAL A 599 -17.74 -27.72 -9.81
CA VAL A 599 -17.42 -26.33 -10.17
C VAL A 599 -18.41 -25.40 -9.50
N GLN A 600 -17.90 -24.49 -8.68
CA GLN A 600 -18.65 -23.41 -8.08
C GLN A 600 -18.27 -22.10 -8.73
N ARG A 601 -19.21 -21.45 -9.39
CA ARG A 601 -18.99 -20.14 -9.98
C ARG A 601 -18.70 -19.10 -8.90
N ALA A 602 -17.91 -18.12 -9.25
CA ALA A 602 -17.55 -17.00 -8.35
C ALA A 602 -18.79 -16.34 -7.75
N ILE A 603 -18.78 -16.14 -6.44
CA ILE A 603 -19.87 -15.49 -5.72
C ILE A 603 -19.54 -14.00 -5.58
N TYR A 604 -20.22 -13.18 -6.37
CA TYR A 604 -20.11 -11.73 -6.27
C TYR A 604 -21.02 -11.20 -5.16
N ASN A 605 -20.53 -10.22 -4.40
CA ASN A 605 -21.33 -9.55 -3.40
C ASN A 605 -21.73 -8.16 -3.89
N ASP A 606 -22.92 -8.06 -4.49
CA ASP A 606 -23.51 -6.82 -5.01
C ASP A 606 -23.83 -5.78 -3.90
N ARG A 607 -23.81 -6.20 -2.63
CA ARG A 607 -24.04 -5.36 -1.45
C ARG A 607 -22.73 -4.88 -0.80
N LEU A 608 -21.58 -5.14 -1.41
CA LEU A 608 -20.29 -4.74 -0.90
C LEU A 608 -20.20 -3.21 -0.82
N LYS A 609 -19.95 -2.70 0.39
CA LYS A 609 -19.74 -1.27 0.64
C LYS A 609 -18.26 -0.94 0.55
N TRP A 610 -17.94 0.23 0.00
CA TRP A 610 -16.54 0.65 -0.06
C TRP A 610 -15.98 0.91 1.35
N GLN A 611 -14.74 0.48 1.55
CA GLN A 611 -14.00 0.75 2.78
C GLN A 611 -13.87 2.27 2.95
N HIS A 612 -14.14 2.79 4.15
CA HIS A 612 -13.93 4.19 4.45
C HIS A 612 -13.39 4.39 5.87
N SER A 613 -12.66 5.48 6.06
CA SER A 613 -12.14 5.88 7.37
C SER A 613 -12.70 7.23 7.76
N ASN A 614 -13.22 7.33 8.98
CA ASN A 614 -13.52 8.59 9.63
C ASN A 614 -12.32 8.94 10.51
N GLN A 615 -11.76 10.14 10.31
CA GLN A 615 -10.59 10.61 11.01
C GLN A 615 -10.87 11.92 11.72
N VAL A 616 -10.40 12.03 12.95
CA VAL A 616 -10.34 13.27 13.73
C VAL A 616 -8.89 13.55 14.09
N GLU A 617 -8.50 14.81 13.99
CA GLU A 617 -7.16 15.24 14.34
C GLU A 617 -7.21 16.55 15.08
N ALA A 618 -6.31 16.72 16.05
CA ALA A 618 -6.05 18.01 16.71
C ALA A 618 -4.54 18.15 16.95
N GLY A 619 -4.02 19.37 16.86
CA GLY A 619 -2.60 19.61 17.08
C GLY A 619 -2.27 21.03 17.46
N LEU A 620 -1.08 21.19 18.04
CA LEU A 620 -0.49 22.43 18.45
C LEU A 620 0.91 22.57 17.85
N ASP A 621 1.19 23.72 17.26
CA ASP A 621 2.50 24.09 16.74
C ASP A 621 2.97 25.37 17.42
N ALA A 622 4.08 25.31 18.14
CA ALA A 622 4.67 26.43 18.84
C ALA A 622 6.07 26.74 18.32
N SER A 623 6.43 28.00 18.26
CA SER A 623 7.82 28.41 18.12
C SER A 623 8.16 29.50 19.12
N ILE A 624 9.32 29.39 19.78
CA ILE A 624 9.87 30.37 20.74
C ILE A 624 11.31 30.63 20.32
N GLY A 625 11.56 31.81 19.79
CA GLY A 625 12.87 32.12 19.20
C GLY A 625 13.17 31.19 18.02
N LYS A 626 14.16 30.30 18.20
CA LYS A 626 14.55 29.28 17.20
C LYS A 626 14.08 27.87 17.56
N THR A 627 13.52 27.69 18.74
CA THR A 627 12.97 26.42 19.21
C THR A 627 11.59 26.20 18.61
N ARG A 628 11.33 25.01 18.08
CA ARG A 628 10.04 24.60 17.53
C ARG A 628 9.52 23.39 18.29
N LEU A 629 8.25 23.40 18.61
CA LEU A 629 7.55 22.30 19.25
C LEU A 629 6.27 22.02 18.47
N SER A 630 5.99 20.76 18.22
CA SER A 630 4.78 20.33 17.54
C SER A 630 4.26 19.05 18.16
N VAL A 631 2.96 19.03 18.45
CA VAL A 631 2.25 17.86 18.95
C VAL A 631 0.98 17.67 18.12
N SER A 632 0.68 16.45 17.72
CA SER A 632 -0.57 16.09 17.02
C SER A 632 -1.15 14.83 17.61
N ALA A 633 -2.45 14.84 17.91
CA ALA A 633 -3.23 13.67 18.29
C ALA A 633 -4.20 13.32 17.17
N PHE A 634 -4.37 12.04 16.89
CA PHE A 634 -5.33 11.57 15.91
C PHE A 634 -6.14 10.39 16.44
N TRP A 635 -7.37 10.29 15.94
CA TRP A 635 -8.23 9.15 16.08
C TRP A 635 -8.78 8.78 14.68
N SER A 636 -8.78 7.52 14.34
CA SER A 636 -9.30 7.02 13.07
C SER A 636 -10.07 5.73 13.27
N ARG A 637 -11.24 5.64 12.66
CA ARG A 637 -12.04 4.41 12.62
C ARG A 637 -12.32 4.04 11.17
N THR A 638 -11.80 2.86 10.77
CA THR A 638 -12.00 2.30 9.44
C THR A 638 -13.19 1.37 9.46
N TYR A 639 -14.17 1.64 8.63
CA TYR A 639 -15.40 0.88 8.43
C TYR A 639 -15.30 0.06 7.16
N ASN A 640 -16.02 -1.05 7.13
CA ASN A 640 -16.15 -1.91 5.96
C ASN A 640 -14.79 -2.41 5.41
N PRO A 641 -13.81 -2.82 6.25
CA PRO A 641 -12.61 -3.43 5.71
C PRO A 641 -13.00 -4.67 4.90
N TYR A 642 -12.32 -4.88 3.76
CA TYR A 642 -12.59 -6.04 2.92
C TYR A 642 -12.04 -7.30 3.56
N GLN A 643 -12.83 -8.36 3.54
CA GLN A 643 -12.43 -9.69 4.00
C GLN A 643 -13.15 -10.78 3.21
N THR A 644 -12.63 -12.00 3.27
CA THR A 644 -13.24 -13.18 2.64
C THR A 644 -14.07 -13.98 3.64
N LEU A 645 -15.18 -14.53 3.16
CA LEU A 645 -15.92 -15.61 3.81
C LEU A 645 -15.86 -16.86 2.96
N ASN A 646 -15.85 -18.02 3.61
CA ASN A 646 -16.16 -19.29 2.95
C ASN A 646 -17.68 -19.50 2.93
N VAL A 647 -18.19 -19.81 1.75
CA VAL A 647 -19.56 -20.25 1.53
C VAL A 647 -19.49 -21.73 1.16
N TYR A 648 -20.08 -22.57 1.97
CA TYR A 648 -20.07 -24.01 1.80
C TYR A 648 -21.33 -24.44 1.07
N THR A 649 -21.14 -25.13 -0.07
CA THR A 649 -22.21 -25.72 -0.88
C THR A 649 -22.08 -27.23 -0.83
N PRO A 650 -23.13 -27.94 -0.37
CA PRO A 650 -23.12 -29.41 -0.36
C PRO A 650 -23.18 -29.98 -1.77
N PHE A 651 -22.50 -31.09 -1.99
CA PHE A 651 -22.62 -31.86 -3.22
C PHE A 651 -22.37 -33.33 -2.93
N ALA A 652 -22.90 -34.19 -3.83
CA ALA A 652 -22.70 -35.62 -3.77
C ALA A 652 -21.96 -36.10 -5.02
N TYR A 653 -21.22 -37.18 -4.89
CA TYR A 653 -20.57 -37.86 -6.01
C TYR A 653 -20.48 -39.37 -5.74
N ASN A 654 -20.43 -40.15 -6.82
CA ASN A 654 -20.33 -41.62 -6.73
C ASN A 654 -18.85 -42.01 -6.72
N GLN A 655 -18.48 -42.85 -5.77
CA GLN A 655 -17.14 -43.38 -5.61
C GLN A 655 -17.17 -44.91 -5.68
N THR A 656 -16.36 -45.49 -6.56
CA THR A 656 -16.14 -46.93 -6.67
C THR A 656 -14.86 -47.31 -5.96
N SER A 657 -14.92 -48.14 -4.95
CA SER A 657 -13.73 -48.63 -4.26
C SER A 657 -12.95 -49.63 -5.12
N GLN A 658 -11.65 -49.72 -4.85
CA GLN A 658 -10.82 -50.73 -5.54
C GLN A 658 -11.29 -52.18 -5.26
N SER A 659 -11.83 -52.44 -4.06
CA SER A 659 -12.37 -53.72 -3.67
C SER A 659 -13.55 -54.18 -4.56
N ALA A 660 -14.26 -53.26 -5.22
CA ALA A 660 -15.31 -53.59 -6.16
C ALA A 660 -14.81 -54.40 -7.38
N LEU A 661 -13.51 -54.40 -7.61
CA LEU A 661 -12.89 -55.20 -8.67
C LEU A 661 -12.70 -56.68 -8.31
N GLU A 662 -12.77 -57.04 -7.04
CA GLU A 662 -12.58 -58.45 -6.61
C GLU A 662 -13.67 -59.36 -7.13
N GLY A 663 -14.90 -58.86 -7.26
CA GLY A 663 -16.06 -59.61 -7.74
C GLY A 663 -16.36 -59.50 -9.24
N CYS A 664 -15.54 -58.78 -10.03
CA CYS A 664 -15.89 -58.51 -11.45
C CYS A 664 -15.70 -59.66 -12.40
N GLY A 665 -15.01 -60.73 -12.00
CA GLY A 665 -14.81 -61.95 -12.83
C GLY A 665 -13.98 -61.75 -14.10
N ILE A 666 -13.40 -60.60 -14.38
CA ILE A 666 -12.55 -60.30 -15.50
C ILE A 666 -11.10 -60.22 -15.05
N ALA A 667 -10.20 -60.97 -15.72
CA ALA A 667 -8.77 -60.97 -15.38
C ALA A 667 -8.16 -59.59 -15.53
N VAL A 668 -7.20 -59.23 -14.68
CA VAL A 668 -6.54 -57.91 -14.69
C VAL A 668 -5.98 -57.58 -16.08
N THR A 669 -5.41 -58.55 -16.75
CA THR A 669 -4.82 -58.41 -18.11
C THR A 669 -5.83 -58.21 -19.25
N ASP A 670 -7.12 -58.35 -18.93
CA ASP A 670 -8.22 -58.30 -19.92
C ASP A 670 -9.21 -57.15 -19.62
N ARG A 671 -8.89 -56.25 -18.66
CA ARG A 671 -9.79 -55.19 -18.21
C ARG A 671 -9.61 -53.89 -19.01
N ILE A 672 -10.70 -53.43 -19.59
CA ILE A 672 -10.87 -52.07 -20.10
C ILE A 672 -11.81 -51.31 -19.17
N TYR A 673 -11.34 -50.25 -18.59
CA TYR A 673 -12.13 -49.44 -17.66
C TYR A 673 -12.88 -48.34 -18.38
N ASN A 674 -14.13 -48.12 -18.03
CA ASN A 674 -14.96 -47.02 -18.51
C ASN A 674 -15.71 -46.37 -17.32
N VAL A 675 -15.83 -45.07 -17.35
CA VAL A 675 -16.55 -44.28 -16.35
C VAL A 675 -17.59 -43.43 -17.06
N ASN A 676 -18.84 -43.55 -16.64
CA ASN A 676 -19.90 -42.71 -17.17
C ASN A 676 -19.67 -41.24 -16.78
N PRO A 677 -19.57 -40.28 -17.69
CA PRO A 677 -19.20 -38.88 -17.39
C PRO A 677 -20.28 -38.12 -16.61
N ILE A 678 -21.52 -38.64 -16.59
CA ILE A 678 -22.65 -37.99 -15.88
C ILE A 678 -22.87 -38.65 -14.52
N THR A 679 -22.90 -39.98 -14.48
CA THR A 679 -23.29 -40.74 -13.28
C THR A 679 -22.09 -41.21 -12.43
N GLY A 680 -20.87 -41.21 -13.00
CA GLY A 680 -19.68 -41.75 -12.34
C GLY A 680 -19.66 -43.27 -12.18
N VAL A 681 -20.63 -43.96 -12.76
CA VAL A 681 -20.69 -45.44 -12.72
C VAL A 681 -19.51 -46.00 -13.51
N VAL A 682 -18.74 -46.86 -12.82
CA VAL A 682 -17.59 -47.54 -13.43
C VAL A 682 -18.00 -48.87 -14.02
N SER A 683 -17.59 -49.16 -15.22
CA SER A 683 -17.73 -50.45 -15.85
C SER A 683 -16.38 -51.00 -16.28
N VAL A 684 -16.26 -52.32 -16.25
CA VAL A 684 -15.09 -53.08 -16.72
C VAL A 684 -15.55 -53.96 -17.88
N THR A 685 -14.90 -53.77 -19.03
CA THR A 685 -15.16 -54.57 -20.23
C THR A 685 -13.97 -55.52 -20.49
N SER A 686 -14.24 -56.77 -20.79
CA SER A 686 -13.22 -57.70 -21.23
C SER A 686 -12.78 -57.37 -22.65
N ALA A 687 -11.47 -57.17 -22.86
CA ALA A 687 -10.91 -56.91 -24.17
C ALA A 687 -11.03 -58.12 -25.12
N THR A 688 -11.09 -59.35 -24.56
CA THR A 688 -11.13 -60.59 -25.31
C THR A 688 -12.54 -60.91 -25.82
N ASN A 689 -13.57 -60.78 -25.00
CA ASN A 689 -14.92 -61.26 -25.33
C ASN A 689 -16.00 -60.17 -25.31
N GLY A 690 -15.64 -58.93 -24.96
CA GLY A 690 -16.55 -57.78 -24.90
C GLY A 690 -17.56 -57.81 -23.76
N ASN A 691 -17.49 -58.79 -22.84
CA ASN A 691 -18.37 -58.83 -21.68
C ASN A 691 -18.12 -57.63 -20.77
N THR A 692 -19.20 -56.93 -20.38
CA THR A 692 -19.13 -55.73 -19.56
C THR A 692 -19.78 -55.95 -18.21
N VAL A 693 -19.07 -55.63 -17.13
CA VAL A 693 -19.56 -55.71 -15.75
C VAL A 693 -19.58 -54.32 -15.16
N THR A 694 -20.71 -53.90 -14.61
CA THR A 694 -20.87 -52.65 -13.87
C THR A 694 -20.44 -52.87 -12.43
N LEU A 695 -19.53 -52.01 -11.92
CA LEU A 695 -19.02 -52.09 -10.57
C LEU A 695 -19.98 -51.40 -9.57
N PRO A 696 -20.11 -51.95 -8.35
CA PRO A 696 -20.84 -51.29 -7.29
C PRO A 696 -20.13 -50.02 -6.85
N TYR A 697 -20.90 -49.03 -6.47
CA TYR A 697 -20.39 -47.73 -5.98
C TYR A 697 -21.09 -47.33 -4.71
N SER A 698 -20.53 -46.35 -3.99
CA SER A 698 -21.14 -45.62 -2.89
C SER A 698 -21.24 -44.14 -3.20
N THR A 699 -22.40 -43.56 -2.98
CA THR A 699 -22.56 -42.11 -3.03
C THR A 699 -21.85 -41.49 -1.83
N ARG A 700 -21.07 -40.44 -2.06
CA ARG A 700 -20.36 -39.67 -1.03
C ARG A 700 -20.93 -38.28 -0.93
N HIS A 701 -21.11 -37.82 0.30
CA HIS A 701 -21.57 -36.48 0.66
C HIS A 701 -20.40 -35.68 1.16
N THR A 702 -20.23 -34.46 0.67
CA THR A 702 -19.19 -33.51 1.06
C THR A 702 -19.62 -32.08 0.76
N TYR A 703 -18.72 -31.12 1.02
CA TYR A 703 -18.93 -29.73 0.67
C TYR A 703 -17.79 -29.20 -0.20
N THR A 704 -18.12 -28.25 -1.04
CA THR A 704 -17.16 -27.33 -1.64
C THR A 704 -17.18 -25.99 -0.90
N ALA A 705 -16.01 -25.36 -0.72
CA ALA A 705 -15.89 -24.05 -0.13
C ALA A 705 -15.61 -23.02 -1.22
N ASN A 706 -16.55 -22.14 -1.52
CA ASN A 706 -16.35 -20.99 -2.38
C ASN A 706 -16.04 -19.74 -1.55
N ARG A 707 -15.32 -18.80 -2.12
CA ARG A 707 -14.95 -17.54 -1.44
C ARG A 707 -15.86 -16.41 -1.88
N GLN A 708 -16.37 -15.66 -0.91
CA GLN A 708 -17.11 -14.42 -1.14
C GLN A 708 -16.43 -13.27 -0.39
N TYR A 709 -16.28 -12.14 -1.05
CA TYR A 709 -15.80 -10.92 -0.38
C TYR A 709 -16.93 -10.20 0.32
N VAL A 710 -16.69 -9.82 1.57
CA VAL A 710 -17.64 -9.11 2.42
C VAL A 710 -16.97 -7.98 3.19
N ASN A 711 -17.79 -7.15 3.83
CA ASN A 711 -17.31 -6.11 4.72
C ASN A 711 -17.14 -6.67 6.15
N GLY A 712 -15.94 -6.55 6.70
CA GLY A 712 -15.65 -6.91 8.08
C GLY A 712 -16.03 -5.84 9.10
N SER A 713 -15.84 -6.17 10.37
CA SER A 713 -16.09 -5.27 11.48
C SER A 713 -15.13 -4.10 11.51
N PRO A 714 -15.58 -2.90 12.00
CA PRO A 714 -14.73 -1.72 12.06
C PRO A 714 -13.52 -1.90 12.97
N VAL A 715 -12.41 -1.23 12.61
CA VAL A 715 -11.19 -1.16 13.41
C VAL A 715 -10.89 0.27 13.83
N THR A 716 -10.26 0.45 14.99
CA THR A 716 -9.97 1.76 15.57
C THR A 716 -8.47 1.93 15.78
N ARG A 717 -7.96 3.11 15.42
CA ARG A 717 -6.58 3.56 15.63
C ARG A 717 -6.60 4.92 16.31
N TYR A 718 -5.69 5.15 17.22
CA TYR A 718 -5.41 6.49 17.72
C TYR A 718 -3.95 6.61 18.12
N GLY A 719 -3.46 7.82 18.18
CA GLY A 719 -2.08 8.06 18.53
C GLY A 719 -1.74 9.51 18.76
N LEU A 720 -0.51 9.70 19.21
CA LEU A 720 0.11 10.99 19.47
C LEU A 720 1.46 11.03 18.74
N GLU A 721 1.73 12.12 18.04
CA GLU A 721 3.00 12.38 17.36
C GLU A 721 3.56 13.70 17.92
N TRP A 722 4.87 13.74 18.23
CA TRP A 722 5.52 14.96 18.70
C TRP A 722 6.87 15.17 18.06
N VAL A 723 7.23 16.44 17.92
CA VAL A 723 8.55 16.90 17.46
C VAL A 723 8.93 18.12 18.26
N ALA A 724 10.12 18.10 18.85
CA ALA A 724 10.76 19.26 19.49
C ALA A 724 12.13 19.46 18.85
N GLU A 725 12.43 20.67 18.42
CA GLU A 725 13.66 20.99 17.70
C GLU A 725 14.23 22.31 18.24
N THR A 726 15.49 22.29 18.62
CA THR A 726 16.17 23.47 19.17
C THR A 726 17.64 23.51 18.77
N PRO A 727 18.17 24.67 18.34
CA PRO A 727 19.61 24.86 18.25
C PRO A 727 20.20 25.03 19.64
N ILE A 728 21.15 24.18 20.02
CA ILE A 728 21.93 24.27 21.26
C ILE A 728 23.01 25.32 21.11
N ILE A 729 23.80 25.21 20.03
CA ILE A 729 24.86 26.14 19.67
C ILE A 729 24.56 26.70 18.28
N SER A 730 24.51 28.01 18.14
CA SER A 730 24.18 28.68 16.88
C SER A 730 25.25 29.71 16.53
N ASN A 731 26.48 29.24 16.34
CA ASN A 731 27.51 30.12 15.75
C ASN A 731 27.52 29.89 14.23
N ARG A 732 27.17 30.94 13.48
CA ARG A 732 27.01 30.85 12.01
C ARG A 732 28.30 30.55 11.25
N HIS A 733 29.45 30.82 11.84
CA HIS A 733 30.72 30.79 11.12
C HIS A 733 31.65 29.62 11.51
N THR A 734 31.53 29.12 12.73
CA THR A 734 32.46 28.11 13.25
C THR A 734 31.83 26.75 13.56
N PHE A 735 30.77 26.75 14.36
CA PHE A 735 30.16 25.54 14.85
C PHE A 735 28.67 25.73 15.16
N GLY A 736 27.86 24.80 14.74
CA GLY A 736 26.44 24.73 15.09
C GLY A 736 26.10 23.34 15.63
N LEU A 737 25.30 23.30 16.66
CA LEU A 737 24.76 22.05 17.24
C LEU A 737 23.26 22.22 17.41
N SER A 738 22.48 21.31 16.84
CA SER A 738 21.03 21.24 17.03
C SER A 738 20.60 19.91 17.62
N LEU A 739 19.56 19.96 18.43
CA LEU A 739 18.89 18.82 19.03
C LEU A 739 17.49 18.73 18.47
N ARG A 740 17.08 17.55 18.05
CA ARG A 740 15.71 17.18 17.74
C ARG A 740 15.30 15.97 18.58
N LEU A 741 14.14 16.08 19.20
CA LEU A 741 13.44 14.99 19.87
C LEU A 741 12.15 14.74 19.11
N ASP A 742 11.93 13.55 18.61
CA ASP A 742 10.68 13.19 17.96
C ASP A 742 10.21 11.80 18.39
N GLY A 743 8.92 11.59 18.36
CA GLY A 743 8.37 10.32 18.75
C GLY A 743 6.91 10.16 18.38
N LYS A 744 6.41 8.96 18.61
CA LYS A 744 5.00 8.61 18.44
C LYS A 744 4.54 7.64 19.50
N TYR A 745 3.28 7.75 19.88
CA TYR A 745 2.51 6.71 20.54
C TYR A 745 1.42 6.26 19.60
N TYR A 746 1.21 4.95 19.51
CA TYR A 746 0.25 4.35 18.62
C TYR A 746 -0.55 3.26 19.33
N HIS A 747 -1.84 3.20 19.06
CA HIS A 747 -2.77 2.21 19.58
C HIS A 747 -3.70 1.74 18.48
N TYR A 748 -3.79 0.43 18.31
CA TYR A 748 -4.72 -0.24 17.40
C TYR A 748 -5.58 -1.23 18.17
N ARG A 749 -6.86 -1.27 17.85
CA ARG A 749 -7.79 -2.29 18.32
C ARG A 749 -8.70 -2.70 17.18
N GLY A 750 -8.66 -3.99 16.85
CA GLY A 750 -9.57 -4.62 15.88
C GLY A 750 -10.20 -5.85 16.50
N ILE A 751 -11.51 -5.96 16.41
CA ILE A 751 -12.29 -7.14 16.80
C ILE A 751 -13.25 -7.42 15.66
N ASP A 752 -13.33 -8.68 15.22
CA ASP A 752 -14.27 -9.09 14.19
C ASP A 752 -15.46 -9.81 14.80
N ASN A 753 -16.65 -9.32 14.52
CA ASN A 753 -17.91 -9.92 14.96
C ASN A 753 -18.72 -10.49 13.78
N THR A 754 -18.11 -10.65 12.63
CA THR A 754 -18.75 -11.25 11.45
C THR A 754 -18.99 -12.73 11.70
N LEU A 755 -20.18 -13.24 11.38
CA LEU A 755 -20.45 -14.66 11.44
C LEU A 755 -19.77 -15.37 10.26
N ILE A 756 -18.87 -16.29 10.54
CA ILE A 756 -18.12 -17.06 9.53
C ILE A 756 -18.46 -18.52 9.58
N ALA A 757 -18.51 -19.17 8.42
CA ALA A 757 -18.69 -20.61 8.30
C ALA A 757 -17.34 -21.32 8.24
N GLY A 758 -17.21 -22.49 8.86
CA GLY A 758 -15.99 -23.28 8.81
C GLY A 758 -16.13 -24.69 9.36
N SER A 759 -15.16 -25.52 8.97
CA SER A 759 -14.92 -26.84 9.55
C SER A 759 -13.44 -26.92 9.92
N PRO A 760 -13.07 -26.62 11.18
CA PRO A 760 -11.68 -26.45 11.61
C PRO A 760 -10.82 -27.71 11.46
N ASN A 761 -11.41 -28.88 11.57
CA ASN A 761 -10.73 -30.17 11.42
C ASN A 761 -10.88 -30.76 9.99
N GLY A 762 -11.30 -29.93 9.02
CA GLY A 762 -11.56 -30.35 7.66
C GLY A 762 -12.95 -30.97 7.46
N ILE A 763 -13.33 -31.11 6.21
CA ILE A 763 -14.60 -31.74 5.80
C ILE A 763 -14.24 -33.11 5.24
N GLY A 764 -14.64 -34.13 5.97
CA GLY A 764 -14.52 -35.50 5.48
C GLY A 764 -15.61 -35.85 4.46
N ASP A 765 -15.30 -36.74 3.53
CA ASP A 765 -16.29 -37.31 2.62
C ASP A 765 -17.00 -38.49 3.32
N GLN A 766 -18.32 -38.45 3.43
CA GLN A 766 -19.12 -39.43 4.14
C GLN A 766 -19.96 -40.22 3.13
N ALA A 767 -20.14 -41.52 3.40
CA ALA A 767 -21.03 -42.35 2.59
C ALA A 767 -22.51 -41.99 2.86
N GLU A 768 -23.33 -42.01 1.81
CA GLU A 768 -24.79 -41.89 1.94
C GLU A 768 -25.32 -42.99 2.86
N GLY A 769 -26.27 -42.65 3.72
CA GLY A 769 -26.79 -43.58 4.75
C GLY A 769 -25.85 -43.79 5.95
N SER A 770 -24.68 -43.12 6.00
CA SER A 770 -23.81 -43.10 7.16
C SER A 770 -24.49 -42.35 8.32
N ASN A 771 -24.34 -42.85 9.55
CA ASN A 771 -24.75 -42.13 10.77
C ASN A 771 -23.89 -40.87 11.01
N VAL A 772 -22.90 -40.62 10.15
CA VAL A 772 -21.97 -39.45 10.20
C VAL A 772 -22.13 -38.68 8.93
N GLN A 773 -22.55 -37.42 9.05
CA GLN A 773 -22.66 -36.49 7.90
C GLN A 773 -21.68 -35.31 8.08
N PRO A 774 -21.18 -34.73 6.98
CA PRO A 774 -20.37 -33.54 7.10
C PRO A 774 -21.14 -32.38 7.73
N LEU A 775 -20.53 -31.69 8.70
CA LEU A 775 -21.12 -30.55 9.41
C LEU A 775 -20.33 -29.27 9.16
N ILE A 776 -21.02 -28.14 9.08
CA ILE A 776 -20.44 -26.81 9.02
C ILE A 776 -20.79 -26.02 10.26
N GLY A 777 -19.77 -25.50 10.98
CA GLY A 777 -19.96 -24.63 12.13
C GLY A 777 -20.00 -23.17 11.72
N TYR A 778 -20.77 -22.36 12.46
CA TYR A 778 -20.87 -20.89 12.28
C TYR A 778 -20.34 -20.19 13.51
N TYR A 779 -19.22 -19.48 13.37
CA TYR A 779 -18.46 -18.85 14.46
C TYR A 779 -18.59 -17.34 14.39
N VAL A 780 -18.61 -16.70 15.55
CA VAL A 780 -18.52 -15.23 15.61
C VAL A 780 -17.05 -14.80 15.48
N GLY A 781 -16.77 -14.13 14.38
CA GLY A 781 -15.46 -13.56 14.13
C GLY A 781 -14.41 -14.55 13.65
N SER A 782 -13.36 -13.98 13.11
CA SER A 782 -12.25 -14.69 12.52
C SER A 782 -10.93 -14.17 13.07
N ASN A 783 -9.86 -14.91 12.85
CA ASN A 783 -8.52 -14.43 13.15
C ASN A 783 -8.24 -13.13 12.37
N VAL A 784 -7.92 -12.05 13.09
CA VAL A 784 -7.64 -10.73 12.52
C VAL A 784 -6.14 -10.43 12.42
N THR A 785 -5.30 -11.43 12.38
CA THR A 785 -3.83 -11.28 12.28
C THR A 785 -3.36 -10.86 10.90
N SER A 786 -4.22 -10.99 9.88
CA SER A 786 -3.91 -10.48 8.54
C SER A 786 -5.08 -9.71 7.94
N ALA A 787 -4.75 -8.74 7.12
CA ALA A 787 -5.73 -7.83 6.54
C ALA A 787 -6.71 -8.51 5.56
N SER A 788 -6.42 -9.69 5.07
CA SER A 788 -7.02 -10.17 3.84
C SER A 788 -7.73 -11.51 3.89
N THR A 789 -7.48 -12.38 4.88
CA THR A 789 -7.79 -13.81 4.66
C THR A 789 -8.51 -14.49 5.79
N ALA A 790 -9.21 -13.78 6.59
CA ALA A 790 -9.71 -14.31 7.84
C ALA A 790 -11.06 -15.02 7.72
N SER A 791 -11.13 -16.09 6.94
CA SER A 791 -12.29 -16.99 6.92
C SER A 791 -12.12 -18.23 7.80
N THR A 792 -10.98 -18.37 8.49
CA THR A 792 -10.70 -19.52 9.33
C THR A 792 -11.14 -19.26 10.77
N PRO A 793 -11.97 -20.11 11.38
CA PRO A 793 -12.31 -20.01 12.77
C PRO A 793 -11.08 -20.04 13.68
N SER A 794 -11.07 -19.19 14.70
CA SER A 794 -9.97 -19.07 15.65
C SER A 794 -10.49 -18.76 17.04
N VAL A 795 -9.78 -19.17 18.07
CA VAL A 795 -10.08 -18.81 19.47
C VAL A 795 -9.96 -17.29 19.72
N SER A 796 -9.17 -16.58 18.90
CA SER A 796 -9.09 -15.13 18.93
C SER A 796 -9.81 -14.53 17.72
N ASN A 797 -10.66 -13.55 17.96
CA ASN A 797 -11.28 -12.73 16.92
C ASN A 797 -10.85 -11.27 16.97
N GLY A 798 -9.79 -10.95 17.69
CA GLY A 798 -9.31 -9.60 17.82
C GLY A 798 -7.86 -9.46 18.23
N ILE A 799 -7.32 -8.25 17.99
CA ILE A 799 -5.96 -7.85 18.36
C ILE A 799 -6.00 -6.46 18.99
N LEU A 800 -5.20 -6.31 20.04
CA LEU A 800 -4.79 -5.04 20.62
C LEU A 800 -3.30 -4.86 20.38
N ASP A 801 -2.92 -3.78 19.71
CA ASP A 801 -1.53 -3.44 19.40
C ASP A 801 -1.19 -2.04 19.93
N LYS A 802 -0.04 -1.87 20.60
CA LYS A 802 0.41 -0.59 21.11
C LYS A 802 1.89 -0.42 20.87
N GLY A 803 2.30 0.77 20.47
CA GLY A 803 3.70 1.10 20.28
C GLY A 803 4.05 2.48 20.78
N CYS A 804 5.25 2.65 21.29
CA CYS A 804 5.80 3.96 21.64
C CYS A 804 7.26 4.01 21.23
N SER A 805 7.62 4.99 20.43
CA SER A 805 9.00 5.24 20.02
C SER A 805 9.41 6.68 20.31
N LEU A 806 10.68 6.86 20.65
CA LEU A 806 11.32 8.14 20.90
C LEU A 806 12.67 8.16 20.19
N ASN A 807 12.91 9.20 19.40
CA ASN A 807 14.17 9.43 18.71
C ASN A 807 14.82 10.70 19.19
N THR A 808 16.12 10.66 19.40
CA THR A 808 16.97 11.81 19.72
C THR A 808 17.99 11.98 18.61
N THR A 809 17.93 13.10 17.90
CA THR A 809 18.87 13.41 16.83
C THR A 809 19.71 14.63 17.19
N LEU A 810 21.04 14.45 17.21
CA LEU A 810 22.03 15.50 17.36
C LEU A 810 22.67 15.76 16.00
N THR A 811 22.59 17.01 15.51
CA THR A 811 23.24 17.40 14.27
C THR A 811 24.29 18.47 14.58
N ALA A 812 25.56 18.12 14.38
CA ALA A 812 26.70 19.00 14.49
C ALA A 812 27.14 19.47 13.10
N ARG A 813 27.37 20.77 12.95
CA ARG A 813 27.75 21.39 11.71
C ARG A 813 28.99 22.27 11.89
N ILE A 814 29.96 22.08 11.00
CA ILE A 814 31.20 22.84 10.99
C ILE A 814 31.35 23.54 9.62
N PRO A 815 30.81 24.76 9.46
CA PRO A 815 30.76 25.47 8.17
C PRO A 815 32.12 25.67 7.52
N ARG A 816 33.16 25.99 8.29
CA ARG A 816 34.56 26.16 7.76
C ARG A 816 35.08 24.89 7.13
N LEU A 817 34.71 23.74 7.65
CA LEU A 817 35.10 22.43 7.12
C LEU A 817 34.10 21.89 6.10
N ARG A 818 32.94 22.55 5.91
CA ARG A 818 31.81 22.03 5.13
C ARG A 818 31.47 20.59 5.54
N LEU A 819 31.29 20.40 6.84
CA LEU A 819 31.07 19.09 7.46
C LEU A 819 29.75 19.11 8.25
N ILE A 820 28.92 18.10 8.03
CA ILE A 820 27.75 17.78 8.86
C ILE A 820 27.97 16.39 9.43
N MET A 821 27.68 16.23 10.73
CA MET A 821 27.65 14.96 11.43
C MET A 821 26.29 14.86 12.13
N THR A 822 25.61 13.73 11.94
CA THR A 822 24.34 13.46 12.57
C THR A 822 24.43 12.16 13.37
N MET A 823 24.09 12.22 14.63
CA MET A 823 23.93 11.06 15.51
C MET A 823 22.46 10.95 15.88
N ARG A 824 21.87 9.80 15.66
CA ARG A 824 20.47 9.51 15.97
C ARG A 824 20.37 8.29 16.86
N LEU A 825 19.81 8.50 18.05
CA LEU A 825 19.43 7.45 18.99
C LEU A 825 17.93 7.18 18.80
N GLU A 826 17.56 5.96 18.52
CA GLU A 826 16.19 5.50 18.34
C GLU A 826 15.85 4.53 19.47
N ALA A 827 14.82 4.83 20.23
CA ALA A 827 14.34 3.99 21.32
C ALA A 827 12.92 3.51 21.05
N THR A 828 12.68 2.21 21.13
CA THR A 828 11.36 1.62 21.23
C THR A 828 11.07 1.37 22.70
N LEU A 829 10.19 2.19 23.27
CA LEU A 829 9.86 2.17 24.70
C LEU A 829 8.72 1.21 25.02
N LEU A 830 7.84 0.98 24.06
CA LEU A 830 6.70 0.07 24.16
C LEU A 830 6.52 -0.66 22.81
N ASN A 831 6.49 -1.96 22.88
CA ASN A 831 6.07 -2.86 21.80
C ASN A 831 5.19 -3.95 22.42
N TYR A 832 3.89 -3.76 22.34
CA TYR A 832 2.89 -4.54 23.04
C TYR A 832 1.86 -5.08 22.07
N ARG A 833 1.61 -6.38 22.13
CA ARG A 833 0.56 -7.06 21.39
C ARG A 833 -0.23 -7.99 22.32
N ARG A 834 -1.53 -8.09 22.09
CA ARG A 834 -2.40 -9.02 22.80
C ARG A 834 -3.51 -9.52 21.88
N ASN A 835 -3.73 -10.83 21.86
CA ASN A 835 -4.91 -11.41 21.25
C ASN A 835 -6.15 -11.08 22.11
N LEU A 836 -7.28 -10.82 21.46
CA LEU A 836 -8.55 -10.52 22.10
C LEU A 836 -9.60 -11.55 21.69
N SER A 837 -10.56 -11.78 22.57
CA SER A 837 -11.79 -12.46 22.22
C SER A 837 -12.98 -11.66 22.72
N SER A 838 -13.95 -11.40 21.84
CA SER A 838 -15.28 -10.95 22.17
C SER A 838 -16.32 -12.06 21.96
N ASN A 839 -15.86 -13.24 21.60
CA ASN A 839 -16.71 -14.37 21.33
C ASN A 839 -17.27 -14.91 22.65
N ARG A 840 -18.59 -14.89 22.79
CA ARG A 840 -19.29 -15.38 23.99
C ARG A 840 -19.23 -16.89 24.17
N THR A 841 -18.87 -17.61 23.10
CA THR A 841 -18.65 -19.05 23.10
C THR A 841 -17.20 -19.44 23.37
N THR A 842 -16.34 -18.50 23.73
CA THR A 842 -14.98 -18.80 24.18
C THR A 842 -14.99 -19.32 25.62
N ILE A 843 -14.44 -20.53 25.82
CA ILE A 843 -14.40 -21.23 27.10
C ILE A 843 -12.96 -21.57 27.48
N ALA A 844 -12.69 -21.71 28.78
CA ALA A 844 -11.44 -22.22 29.30
C ALA A 844 -11.37 -23.75 29.20
N LEU A 845 -10.18 -24.29 28.95
CA LEU A 845 -9.86 -25.70 29.07
C LEU A 845 -8.96 -25.91 30.27
N ASN A 846 -9.01 -27.11 30.88
CA ASN A 846 -8.04 -27.54 31.89
C ASN A 846 -6.67 -27.88 31.21
N GLU A 847 -5.64 -28.20 31.98
CA GLU A 847 -4.33 -28.59 31.48
C GLU A 847 -4.35 -29.87 30.64
N ALA A 848 -5.33 -30.75 30.87
CA ALA A 848 -5.56 -31.96 30.08
C ALA A 848 -6.28 -31.67 28.75
N GLY A 849 -6.72 -30.39 28.51
CA GLY A 849 -7.46 -30.00 27.32
C GLY A 849 -8.96 -30.26 27.37
N ASP A 850 -9.52 -30.62 28.54
CA ASP A 850 -10.94 -30.86 28.71
C ASP A 850 -11.70 -29.55 28.86
N ILE A 851 -12.95 -29.56 28.40
CA ILE A 851 -13.88 -28.44 28.52
C ILE A 851 -14.37 -28.39 29.99
N THR A 852 -14.02 -27.31 30.70
CA THR A 852 -14.40 -27.12 32.10
C THR A 852 -15.82 -26.57 32.30
N GLY A 853 -16.46 -26.09 31.22
CA GLY A 853 -17.72 -25.36 31.25
C GLY A 853 -17.62 -23.93 31.78
N THR A 854 -16.43 -23.47 32.13
CA THR A 854 -16.18 -22.11 32.63
C THR A 854 -15.98 -21.16 31.48
N LYS A 855 -16.71 -20.06 31.45
CA LYS A 855 -16.50 -18.99 30.45
C LYS A 855 -15.11 -18.38 30.63
N TYR A 856 -14.42 -18.14 29.53
CA TYR A 856 -13.16 -17.46 29.54
C TYR A 856 -13.30 -15.99 30.04
N THR A 857 -12.56 -15.65 31.08
CA THR A 857 -12.65 -14.34 31.76
C THR A 857 -11.54 -13.36 31.39
N GLY A 858 -10.63 -13.77 30.48
CA GLY A 858 -9.48 -12.97 30.08
C GLY A 858 -8.24 -13.20 30.94
N GLN A 859 -8.29 -14.03 31.95
CA GLN A 859 -7.12 -14.53 32.67
C GLN A 859 -6.62 -15.82 32.03
N THR A 860 -5.32 -16.01 31.93
CA THR A 860 -4.70 -16.71 30.82
C THR A 860 -3.74 -17.81 31.20
N ASP A 861 -3.92 -18.40 32.34
CA ASP A 861 -3.10 -19.55 32.74
C ASP A 861 -3.64 -20.88 32.18
N HIS A 862 -4.72 -20.81 31.37
CA HIS A 862 -5.43 -21.98 30.87
C HIS A 862 -5.48 -22.04 29.35
N TYR A 863 -5.55 -23.23 28.80
CA TYR A 863 -5.90 -23.49 27.43
C TYR A 863 -7.31 -22.99 27.14
N VAL A 864 -7.58 -22.62 25.90
CA VAL A 864 -8.87 -22.04 25.50
C VAL A 864 -9.45 -22.76 24.30
N ALA A 865 -10.76 -22.80 24.21
CA ALA A 865 -11.51 -23.28 23.06
C ALA A 865 -12.63 -22.31 22.71
N VAL A 866 -13.07 -22.37 21.47
CA VAL A 866 -14.28 -21.72 20.98
C VAL A 866 -15.09 -22.72 20.20
N TYR A 867 -16.39 -22.72 20.42
CA TYR A 867 -17.35 -23.51 19.65
C TYR A 867 -18.23 -22.59 18.79
N PRO A 868 -18.83 -23.11 17.72
CA PRO A 868 -19.70 -22.29 16.87
C PRO A 868 -20.98 -21.89 17.60
N GLU A 869 -21.59 -20.78 17.21
CA GLU A 869 -22.93 -20.39 17.67
C GLU A 869 -24.00 -21.36 17.16
N TYR A 870 -23.85 -21.72 15.88
CA TYR A 870 -24.75 -22.59 15.14
C TYR A 870 -23.95 -23.61 14.33
N TYR A 871 -24.62 -24.70 13.92
CA TYR A 871 -24.11 -25.57 12.87
C TYR A 871 -25.22 -25.90 11.87
N SER A 872 -24.84 -26.40 10.70
CA SER A 872 -25.76 -26.94 9.71
C SER A 872 -25.34 -28.35 9.29
N THR A 873 -26.30 -29.14 8.86
CA THR A 873 -26.10 -30.49 8.30
C THR A 873 -26.00 -30.43 6.79
N TRP A 874 -25.52 -31.49 6.17
CA TRP A 874 -25.41 -31.60 4.72
C TRP A 874 -26.79 -31.63 4.03
N ASP A 875 -27.78 -32.28 4.65
CA ASP A 875 -29.15 -32.39 4.13
C ASP A 875 -29.92 -31.07 4.23
N ASN A 876 -29.58 -30.22 5.21
CA ASN A 876 -30.24 -28.94 5.45
C ASN A 876 -29.22 -27.80 5.68
N PRO A 877 -28.47 -27.37 4.63
CA PRO A 877 -27.38 -26.41 4.75
C PRO A 877 -27.83 -24.99 5.11
N SER A 878 -29.11 -24.67 4.94
CA SER A 878 -29.69 -23.35 5.27
C SER A 878 -30.14 -23.25 6.73
N GLU A 879 -30.35 -24.36 7.42
CA GLU A 879 -30.75 -24.38 8.80
C GLU A 879 -29.58 -23.97 9.73
N ARG A 880 -29.91 -23.25 10.79
CA ARG A 880 -28.95 -22.82 11.82
C ARG A 880 -29.36 -23.44 13.15
N ILE A 881 -28.82 -24.62 13.44
CA ILE A 881 -29.13 -25.37 14.69
C ILE A 881 -28.22 -24.80 15.79
N PRO A 882 -28.78 -24.38 16.96
CA PRO A 882 -27.98 -23.95 18.11
C PRO A 882 -26.97 -24.99 18.56
N PHE A 883 -25.69 -24.68 18.55
CA PHE A 883 -24.63 -25.67 18.74
C PHE A 883 -24.55 -26.19 20.18
N ALA A 884 -24.57 -25.31 21.18
CA ALA A 884 -24.35 -25.67 22.57
C ALA A 884 -25.43 -26.64 23.08
N GLU A 885 -26.69 -26.38 22.75
CA GLU A 885 -27.84 -27.24 23.13
C GLU A 885 -27.72 -28.60 22.45
N ALA A 886 -27.41 -28.63 21.16
CA ALA A 886 -27.26 -29.88 20.42
C ALA A 886 -26.06 -30.70 20.92
N LEU A 887 -24.94 -30.08 21.27
CA LEU A 887 -23.78 -30.76 21.84
C LEU A 887 -24.09 -31.43 23.16
N MET A 888 -24.80 -30.75 24.04
CA MET A 888 -25.19 -31.30 25.35
C MET A 888 -26.21 -32.42 25.21
N ALA A 889 -27.20 -32.25 24.36
CA ALA A 889 -28.18 -33.31 24.08
C ALA A 889 -27.53 -34.55 23.45
N ALA A 890 -26.59 -34.34 22.52
CA ALA A 890 -25.90 -35.46 21.88
C ALA A 890 -24.96 -36.21 22.83
N LYS A 891 -24.39 -35.52 23.82
CA LYS A 891 -23.50 -36.14 24.81
C LYS A 891 -24.18 -37.30 25.54
N ASP A 892 -25.46 -37.11 25.84
CA ASP A 892 -26.23 -38.09 26.63
C ASP A 892 -26.98 -39.13 25.75
N ASN A 893 -27.35 -38.74 24.51
CA ASN A 893 -28.27 -39.50 23.67
C ASN A 893 -27.67 -40.01 22.35
N ASP A 894 -26.63 -39.38 21.81
CA ASP A 894 -26.03 -39.75 20.51
C ASP A 894 -24.50 -39.57 20.51
N PRO A 895 -23.71 -40.56 20.88
CA PRO A 895 -22.27 -40.50 20.91
C PRO A 895 -21.62 -40.20 19.54
N ASN A 896 -22.28 -40.57 18.44
CA ASN A 896 -21.78 -40.31 17.10
C ASN A 896 -21.89 -38.81 16.73
N LEU A 897 -23.07 -38.25 16.97
CA LEU A 897 -23.31 -36.83 16.79
C LEU A 897 -22.41 -35.99 17.73
N TYR A 898 -22.27 -36.40 18.98
CA TYR A 898 -21.38 -35.74 19.95
C TYR A 898 -19.95 -35.68 19.45
N ARG A 899 -19.43 -36.78 18.91
CA ARG A 899 -18.07 -36.82 18.32
C ARG A 899 -17.94 -35.87 17.12
N GLN A 900 -18.94 -35.83 16.24
CA GLN A 900 -18.92 -34.94 15.06
C GLN A 900 -18.99 -33.48 15.47
N LEU A 901 -19.87 -33.12 16.39
CA LEU A 901 -19.97 -31.77 16.94
C LEU A 901 -18.67 -31.37 17.65
N SER A 902 -18.05 -32.29 18.40
CA SER A 902 -16.76 -32.03 19.06
C SER A 902 -15.64 -31.66 18.08
N ASN A 903 -15.70 -32.15 16.84
CA ASN A 903 -14.75 -31.79 15.79
C ASN A 903 -14.92 -30.35 15.28
N LEU A 904 -16.05 -29.70 15.55
CA LEU A 904 -16.25 -28.28 15.23
C LEU A 904 -15.68 -27.35 16.31
N ILE A 905 -15.19 -27.87 17.43
CA ILE A 905 -14.60 -27.04 18.48
C ILE A 905 -13.16 -26.68 18.11
N VAL A 906 -12.90 -25.38 18.00
CA VAL A 906 -11.56 -24.85 17.77
C VAL A 906 -10.84 -24.77 19.11
N ARG A 907 -9.68 -25.39 19.23
CA ARG A 907 -8.89 -25.45 20.47
C ARG A 907 -7.54 -24.80 20.29
N SER A 908 -7.07 -24.13 21.32
CA SER A 908 -5.67 -23.69 21.44
C SER A 908 -5.05 -24.31 22.68
N ASN A 909 -4.02 -25.10 22.48
CA ASN A 909 -3.25 -25.74 23.56
C ASN A 909 -2.11 -24.84 24.08
N THR A 910 -2.13 -23.57 23.74
CA THR A 910 -1.17 -22.59 24.23
C THR A 910 -1.70 -21.95 25.50
N ALA A 911 -1.10 -22.24 26.62
CA ALA A 911 -1.56 -21.80 27.95
C ALA A 911 -1.65 -20.27 28.10
N TYR A 912 -0.92 -19.51 27.30
CA TYR A 912 -0.84 -18.04 27.38
C TYR A 912 -1.28 -17.35 26.07
N TYR A 913 -2.21 -17.96 25.34
CA TYR A 913 -2.67 -17.45 24.04
C TYR A 913 -3.16 -15.99 24.09
N PHE A 914 -3.80 -15.58 25.15
CA PHE A 914 -4.31 -14.23 25.37
C PHE A 914 -3.43 -13.36 26.29
N ASN A 915 -2.27 -13.88 26.72
CA ASN A 915 -1.35 -13.10 27.51
C ASN A 915 -0.74 -11.95 26.69
N PRO A 916 -0.43 -10.83 27.33
CA PRO A 916 0.30 -9.78 26.68
C PRO A 916 1.65 -10.26 26.14
N GLN A 917 1.89 -9.98 24.87
CA GLN A 917 3.19 -10.11 24.24
C GLN A 917 3.84 -8.74 24.29
N ASN A 918 4.79 -8.55 25.17
CA ASN A 918 5.51 -7.30 25.33
C ASN A 918 7.01 -7.56 25.21
N VAL A 919 7.67 -6.79 24.38
CA VAL A 919 9.12 -6.83 24.23
C VAL A 919 9.72 -5.74 25.10
N SER A 920 10.76 -6.04 25.87
CA SER A 920 11.48 -5.04 26.67
C SER A 920 11.96 -3.89 25.79
N ALA A 921 12.06 -2.69 26.37
CA ALA A 921 12.56 -1.52 25.65
C ALA A 921 13.95 -1.82 25.04
N TYR A 922 14.11 -1.37 23.80
CA TYR A 922 15.38 -1.51 23.07
C TYR A 922 15.70 -0.23 22.30
N TYR A 923 16.94 -0.05 21.92
CA TYR A 923 17.41 1.15 21.24
C TYR A 923 18.47 0.84 20.21
N SER A 924 18.60 1.73 19.24
CA SER A 924 19.57 1.71 18.16
C SER A 924 20.28 3.05 18.09
N ALA A 925 21.55 3.05 17.75
CA ALA A 925 22.32 4.24 17.48
C ALA A 925 22.77 4.26 16.02
N ASN A 926 22.49 5.37 15.34
CA ASN A 926 22.82 5.58 13.93
C ASN A 926 23.68 6.82 13.80
N PHE A 927 24.65 6.78 12.93
CA PHE A 927 25.59 7.86 12.68
C PHE A 927 25.73 8.13 11.21
N SER A 928 25.78 9.40 10.82
CA SER A 928 26.12 9.79 9.47
C SER A 928 27.03 11.03 9.47
N VAL A 929 27.91 11.08 8.48
CA VAL A 929 28.78 12.22 8.24
C VAL A 929 28.80 12.55 6.76
N THR A 930 28.68 13.83 6.42
CA THR A 930 28.78 14.34 5.07
C THR A 930 29.82 15.45 5.02
N LYS A 931 30.76 15.32 4.11
CA LYS A 931 31.84 16.26 3.82
C LYS A 931 31.70 16.79 2.40
N GLU A 932 31.62 18.10 2.23
CA GLU A 932 31.76 18.74 0.93
C GLU A 932 33.23 19.14 0.65
N ILE A 933 33.71 18.83 -0.54
CA ILE A 933 35.01 19.20 -1.06
C ILE A 933 34.77 20.25 -2.17
N GLY A 934 35.13 21.49 -1.87
CA GLY A 934 34.74 22.58 -2.73
C GLY A 934 33.21 22.67 -2.85
N ARG A 935 32.71 23.06 -4.02
CA ARG A 935 31.30 23.06 -4.39
C ARG A 935 30.92 21.88 -5.31
N TRP A 936 31.90 21.04 -5.62
CA TRP A 936 31.80 20.04 -6.68
C TRP A 936 31.51 18.65 -6.17
N VAL A 937 32.07 18.29 -5.03
CA VAL A 937 32.01 16.91 -4.53
C VAL A 937 31.44 16.88 -3.12
N SER A 938 30.50 15.96 -2.88
CA SER A 938 29.97 15.63 -1.57
C SER A 938 30.23 14.14 -1.28
N LEU A 939 30.88 13.85 -0.17
CA LEU A 939 31.14 12.50 0.32
C LEU A 939 30.32 12.26 1.59
N SER A 940 29.54 11.21 1.61
CA SER A 940 28.77 10.83 2.79
C SER A 940 29.12 9.40 3.20
N PHE A 941 29.21 9.19 4.51
CA PHE A 941 29.35 7.89 5.14
C PHE A 941 28.26 7.75 6.21
N TYR A 942 27.76 6.54 6.42
CA TYR A 942 26.79 6.23 7.47
C TYR A 942 26.99 4.85 8.07
N ALA A 943 26.54 4.69 9.31
CA ALA A 943 26.51 3.46 10.03
C ALA A 943 25.23 3.39 10.87
N ASN A 944 24.40 2.36 10.64
CA ASN A 944 23.16 2.13 11.35
C ASN A 944 23.36 1.05 12.39
N ASN A 945 22.75 1.24 13.58
CA ASN A 945 22.83 0.33 14.71
C ASN A 945 24.28 -0.02 15.10
N PHE A 946 25.17 1.00 15.14
CA PHE A 946 26.59 0.78 15.35
C PHE A 946 26.94 0.31 16.79
N LEU A 947 26.04 0.50 17.77
CA LEU A 947 26.23 -0.04 19.12
C LEU A 947 25.86 -1.53 19.23
N ASN A 948 25.15 -2.07 18.26
CA ASN A 948 24.75 -3.47 18.18
C ASN A 948 24.12 -4.03 19.48
N ASN A 949 23.31 -3.24 20.16
CA ASN A 949 22.75 -3.55 21.48
C ASN A 949 21.35 -4.20 21.46
N MET A 950 20.82 -4.50 20.26
CA MET A 950 19.54 -5.20 20.10
C MET A 950 19.71 -6.74 20.04
N ALA A 951 20.87 -7.25 20.37
CA ALA A 951 21.16 -8.68 20.29
C ALA A 951 20.35 -9.53 21.29
N SER A 952 19.85 -8.93 22.37
CA SER A 952 19.09 -9.65 23.38
C SER A 952 18.02 -8.76 24.00
N VAL A 953 16.76 -9.11 23.75
CA VAL A 953 15.57 -8.49 24.36
C VAL A 953 14.74 -9.56 25.06
N ARG A 954 14.01 -9.20 26.09
CA ARG A 954 13.15 -10.12 26.83
C ARG A 954 11.71 -10.05 26.34
N ASN A 955 11.14 -11.21 26.01
CA ASN A 955 9.74 -11.36 25.72
C ASN A 955 8.95 -11.64 27.01
N SER A 956 7.90 -10.86 27.27
CA SER A 956 7.10 -10.98 28.51
C SER A 956 6.24 -12.25 28.54
N GLN A 957 5.86 -12.78 27.38
CA GLN A 957 5.01 -13.98 27.28
C GLN A 957 5.80 -15.24 27.63
N THR A 958 7.01 -15.37 27.07
CA THR A 958 7.84 -16.57 27.28
C THR A 958 8.83 -16.41 28.43
N GLY A 959 9.09 -15.17 28.88
CA GLY A 959 10.15 -14.86 29.84
C GLY A 959 11.57 -15.00 29.31
N LEU A 960 11.72 -15.49 28.08
CA LEU A 960 13.02 -15.78 27.46
C LEU A 960 13.64 -14.51 26.85
N LYS A 961 14.94 -14.49 26.79
CA LYS A 961 15.71 -13.52 26.01
C LYS A 961 15.83 -14.03 24.59
N THR A 962 15.60 -13.17 23.62
CA THR A 962 15.71 -13.47 22.19
C THR A 962 16.48 -12.38 21.48
N SER A 963 17.14 -12.74 20.38
CA SER A 963 17.76 -11.75 19.49
C SER A 963 16.69 -11.18 18.56
N LEU A 964 16.68 -9.87 18.40
CA LEU A 964 15.83 -9.20 17.41
C LEU A 964 16.46 -9.17 16.01
N PHE A 965 17.71 -9.55 15.87
CA PHE A 965 18.39 -9.58 14.58
C PHE A 965 17.86 -10.65 13.63
N ASP A 966 17.32 -11.74 14.16
CA ASP A 966 16.81 -12.85 13.37
C ASP A 966 15.34 -12.65 12.95
N SER A 967 14.72 -11.58 13.43
CA SER A 967 13.27 -11.35 13.22
C SER A 967 12.91 -10.68 11.89
N GLY A 968 13.88 -10.18 11.13
CA GLY A 968 13.61 -9.39 9.92
C GLY A 968 13.00 -7.99 10.16
N TYR A 969 12.61 -7.68 11.40
CA TYR A 969 11.93 -6.42 11.75
C TYR A 969 12.87 -5.30 12.15
N ILE A 970 14.10 -5.63 12.55
CA ILE A 970 15.03 -4.68 13.15
C ILE A 970 16.33 -4.69 12.35
N PRO A 971 16.85 -3.51 12.00
CA PRO A 971 18.06 -3.42 11.20
C PRO A 971 19.27 -3.99 11.96
N ARG A 972 20.04 -4.82 11.27
CA ARG A 972 21.36 -5.24 11.70
C ARG A 972 22.34 -4.07 11.63
N PHE A 973 23.54 -4.22 12.19
CA PHE A 973 24.62 -3.26 11.94
C PHE A 973 24.85 -3.14 10.44
N TYR A 974 24.79 -1.90 9.94
CA TYR A 974 24.75 -1.63 8.52
C TYR A 974 25.49 -0.33 8.22
N TYR A 975 26.30 -0.30 7.19
CA TYR A 975 27.08 0.87 6.82
C TYR A 975 27.04 1.09 5.31
N GLY A 976 27.38 2.28 4.90
CA GLY A 976 27.46 2.62 3.47
C GLY A 976 28.06 3.97 3.23
N ALA A 977 28.30 4.22 1.96
CA ALA A 977 28.87 5.48 1.49
C ALA A 977 28.16 5.98 0.23
N SER A 978 28.15 7.28 0.05
CA SER A 978 27.71 7.91 -1.19
C SER A 978 28.65 9.02 -1.62
N VAL A 979 28.80 9.17 -2.93
CA VAL A 979 29.57 10.23 -3.58
C VAL A 979 28.64 10.95 -4.52
N ARG A 980 28.61 12.26 -4.42
CA ARG A 980 27.86 13.10 -5.35
C ARG A 980 28.81 14.14 -5.97
N VAL A 981 28.84 14.21 -7.30
CA VAL A 981 29.63 15.15 -8.06
C VAL A 981 28.69 16.08 -8.84
N LYS A 982 28.90 17.39 -8.71
CA LYS A 982 28.19 18.43 -9.47
C LYS A 982 29.20 19.06 -10.45
N LEU A 983 28.93 18.99 -11.76
CA LEU A 983 29.79 19.47 -12.83
C LEU A 983 29.16 20.62 -13.61
#